data_6ccedd56997e4e4bf14039473e10830a
#
_entry.id   6ccedd56997e4e4bf14039473e10830a
#
_cell.length_a   1.000
_cell.length_b   1.000
_cell.length_c   1.000
_cell.angle_alpha   90.00
_cell.angle_beta   90.00
_cell.angle_gamma   90.00
#
_symmetry.space_group_name_H-M   'P 1'
#
loop_
_entity.id
_entity.type
_entity.pdbx_description
1 polymer ?
#
loop_
_entity_poly.entity_id
_entity_poly.type
_entity_poly.pdbx_seq_one_letter_code
_entity_poly.pdbx_strand_id
1 'polypeptide(L)'
;MSDYYIPVVTNYEVTGIVTDELGRPLEGATVMWLYSPAHDNTDSQGRFSLVGTDHDSLLCVHYPGYEMTVFTRSSGQRQVNITLPDKTSGSIAQPRHAAQATRWYDPHNASTRTYCNPLNISYNYEPWNNNTLNGGSFRSSADPMGLTYKGEYYLFSTNQGGFHYSRNLSDWDFCQASFQRYPADDDECAPAAWVTGDTLFYTGSTYEGLPIWYSTDPKSGRWRRAVERNTLPTWDPYVFLDDDGRLYEYYGSSNEYPLKGVEISRDDFTPISKIYDLVRLHPDRHGWERFGMNNDDEVTLKPFTEGAFMTKHDGKYYLQYGAPGTEFKVYADGVYVSDQPLGPFTYQRHNPMSYKPGGFVQGVGHGGTFTDVNGNYWHVGTCMLSLKYKFERRIGLYPTAFDPDGVMYCTTAFGDYPCWNAGHDIKNPAERFTGWMLLSYGKPCTVSSTESTLTAANLTDENMRTYWSAKSSSDQEWIELDLGGMREVQAIQLNYYDHKTVQHNRANDIYYQYRILASIDGNQWTLVVDKSDNDRDVPHDYIELREALNTRFLRIENIHMPSNGYFCLSEVRVFGLAQGNMPQVVKRFTVKRDKTDRRNALISWAPVEGAYGYNIYFGTAPDKLYHCITVNGDTQYDLRGLDIGTDYYFTIEALAETGRSPLAKTIHINP
;
A
#
# COMPACT_ATOMS: atom_id res chain seq x y z
N MET A 1 -5.99 -41.88 31.91
CA MET A 1 -5.63 -40.54 32.43
C MET A 1 -4.18 -40.35 32.08
N SER A 2 -3.92 -39.61 31.03
CA SER A 2 -2.55 -39.23 30.64
C SER A 2 -2.25 -37.88 31.35
N ASP A 3 -1.31 -37.95 32.29
CA ASP A 3 -0.78 -36.79 32.95
C ASP A 3 -0.16 -35.86 31.89
N TYR A 4 -0.82 -34.75 31.58
CA TYR A 4 -0.21 -33.64 30.85
C TYR A 4 0.82 -32.99 31.77
N TYR A 5 2.08 -33.31 31.54
CA TYR A 5 3.20 -32.63 32.14
C TYR A 5 3.22 -31.21 31.56
N ILE A 6 2.73 -30.21 32.32
CA ILE A 6 2.92 -28.82 32.00
C ILE A 6 4.35 -28.50 32.47
N PRO A 7 5.30 -28.23 31.59
CA PRO A 7 6.64 -27.85 32.01
C PRO A 7 6.55 -26.56 32.81
N VAL A 8 7.15 -26.54 34.00
CA VAL A 8 7.30 -25.33 34.80
C VAL A 8 8.24 -24.39 34.03
N VAL A 9 7.69 -23.37 33.42
CA VAL A 9 8.48 -22.34 32.76
C VAL A 9 9.07 -21.46 33.84
N THR A 10 10.38 -21.47 34.00
CA THR A 10 11.08 -20.61 34.94
C THR A 10 11.40 -19.27 34.29
N ASN A 11 10.78 -18.22 34.79
CA ASN A 11 11.11 -16.86 34.39
C ASN A 11 12.41 -16.39 35.02
N TYR A 12 13.23 -15.69 34.29
CA TYR A 12 14.46 -15.08 34.78
C TYR A 12 14.69 -13.71 34.13
N GLU A 13 15.47 -12.90 34.79
CA GLU A 13 15.85 -11.58 34.32
C GLU A 13 17.15 -11.67 33.50
N VAL A 14 17.16 -11.05 32.32
CA VAL A 14 18.32 -10.84 31.46
C VAL A 14 18.60 -9.35 31.41
N THR A 15 19.81 -8.97 31.79
CA THR A 15 20.25 -7.57 31.81
C THR A 15 21.40 -7.36 30.82
N GLY A 16 21.64 -6.12 30.41
CA GLY A 16 22.75 -5.84 29.53
C GLY A 16 22.92 -4.37 29.22
N ILE A 17 23.81 -4.09 28.30
CA ILE A 17 24.10 -2.74 27.80
C ILE A 17 24.10 -2.79 26.27
N VAL A 18 23.45 -1.79 25.68
CA VAL A 18 23.49 -1.55 24.23
C VAL A 18 24.40 -0.34 23.97
N THR A 19 25.37 -0.52 23.09
CA THR A 19 26.32 0.53 22.69
C THR A 19 26.40 0.61 21.16
N ASP A 20 26.95 1.71 20.66
CA ASP A 20 27.45 1.79 19.29
C ASP A 20 28.86 1.16 19.15
N GLU A 21 29.40 1.16 17.93
CA GLU A 21 30.72 0.64 17.62
C GLU A 21 31.88 1.42 18.28
N LEU A 22 31.61 2.65 18.74
CA LEU A 22 32.55 3.48 19.48
C LEU A 22 32.45 3.27 21.02
N GLY A 23 31.56 2.34 21.44
CA GLY A 23 31.31 2.04 22.85
C GLY A 23 30.43 3.09 23.56
N ARG A 24 29.78 3.98 22.83
CA ARG A 24 28.87 4.98 23.40
C ARG A 24 27.52 4.31 23.72
N PRO A 25 26.97 4.50 24.93
CA PRO A 25 25.67 3.92 25.27
C PRO A 25 24.56 4.54 24.43
N LEU A 26 23.61 3.70 24.00
CA LEU A 26 22.45 4.10 23.22
C LEU A 26 21.23 4.15 24.14
N GLU A 27 20.80 5.36 24.50
CA GLU A 27 19.56 5.59 25.28
C GLU A 27 18.33 5.44 24.40
N GLY A 28 17.32 4.67 24.87
CA GLY A 28 16.06 4.45 24.15
C GLY A 28 16.16 3.38 23.07
N ALA A 29 17.22 2.58 23.02
CA ALA A 29 17.28 1.40 22.16
C ALA A 29 16.26 0.36 22.65
N THR A 30 15.44 -0.17 21.75
CA THR A 30 14.46 -1.21 22.07
C THR A 30 15.15 -2.57 22.07
N VAL A 31 15.04 -3.30 23.17
CA VAL A 31 15.55 -4.66 23.34
C VAL A 31 14.36 -5.59 23.58
N MET A 32 14.24 -6.67 22.83
CA MET A 32 13.10 -7.58 22.92
C MET A 32 13.49 -9.01 22.60
N TRP A 33 12.70 -9.96 23.09
CA TRP A 33 12.79 -11.32 22.64
C TRP A 33 12.19 -11.47 21.25
N LEU A 34 12.89 -12.17 20.39
CA LEU A 34 12.34 -12.56 19.10
C LEU A 34 11.13 -13.48 19.34
N TYR A 35 10.00 -13.16 18.75
CA TYR A 35 8.71 -13.89 18.92
C TYR A 35 8.06 -13.77 20.32
N SER A 36 8.41 -12.75 21.12
CA SER A 36 7.77 -12.51 22.41
C SER A 36 7.40 -11.01 22.57
N PRO A 37 6.28 -10.70 23.19
CA PRO A 37 5.87 -9.32 23.42
C PRO A 37 6.73 -8.59 24.48
N ALA A 38 7.55 -9.33 25.24
CA ALA A 38 8.38 -8.75 26.28
C ALA A 38 9.52 -7.92 25.69
N HIS A 39 9.56 -6.65 26.04
CA HIS A 39 10.59 -5.71 25.61
C HIS A 39 10.96 -4.72 26.71
N ASP A 40 12.09 -4.05 26.54
CA ASP A 40 12.56 -2.95 27.37
C ASP A 40 13.25 -1.90 26.50
N ASN A 41 13.31 -0.66 26.97
CA ASN A 41 14.06 0.41 26.34
C ASN A 41 15.25 0.78 27.23
N THR A 42 16.41 0.93 26.62
CA THR A 42 17.65 1.23 27.35
C THR A 42 17.59 2.61 28.03
N ASP A 43 18.18 2.67 29.24
CA ASP A 43 18.38 3.91 30.00
C ASP A 43 19.49 4.80 29.38
N SER A 44 19.78 5.95 30.01
CA SER A 44 20.82 6.88 29.58
C SER A 44 22.25 6.30 29.61
N GLN A 45 22.45 5.14 30.23
CA GLN A 45 23.70 4.40 30.22
C GLN A 45 23.63 3.18 29.30
N GLY A 46 22.61 3.09 28.44
CA GLY A 46 22.39 1.99 27.51
C GLY A 46 21.93 0.68 28.16
N ARG A 47 21.56 0.70 29.44
CA ARG A 47 21.19 -0.51 30.19
C ARG A 47 19.74 -0.90 29.98
N PHE A 48 19.51 -2.21 29.90
CA PHE A 48 18.18 -2.82 29.82
C PHE A 48 18.04 -3.96 30.82
N SER A 49 16.79 -4.28 31.16
CA SER A 49 16.41 -5.47 31.91
C SER A 49 15.15 -6.11 31.33
N LEU A 50 15.25 -7.35 30.87
CA LEU A 50 14.19 -8.05 30.16
C LEU A 50 13.90 -9.39 30.84
N VAL A 51 12.62 -9.65 31.15
CA VAL A 51 12.18 -10.95 31.67
C VAL A 51 12.05 -11.94 30.50
N GLY A 52 12.62 -13.13 30.65
CA GLY A 52 12.55 -14.19 29.66
C GLY A 52 12.43 -15.58 30.30
N THR A 53 12.35 -16.57 29.45
CA THR A 53 12.29 -17.99 29.79
C THR A 53 13.49 -18.76 29.24
N ASP A 54 13.69 -20.00 29.64
CA ASP A 54 14.77 -20.84 29.08
C ASP A 54 14.60 -21.10 27.58
N HIS A 55 13.43 -20.85 27.01
CA HIS A 55 13.15 -20.96 25.59
C HIS A 55 13.51 -19.68 24.81
N ASP A 56 13.67 -18.55 25.49
CA ASP A 56 14.00 -17.27 24.88
C ASP A 56 15.50 -17.18 24.62
N SER A 57 15.92 -17.44 23.41
CA SER A 57 17.33 -17.49 23.02
C SER A 57 17.77 -16.37 22.10
N LEU A 58 16.85 -15.68 21.44
CA LEU A 58 17.13 -14.65 20.46
C LEU A 58 16.67 -13.29 20.98
N LEU A 59 17.61 -12.37 21.19
CA LEU A 59 17.35 -10.95 21.48
C LEU A 59 17.43 -10.15 20.19
N CYS A 60 16.43 -9.38 19.92
CA CYS A 60 16.43 -8.39 18.86
C CYS A 60 16.66 -7.00 19.48
N VAL A 61 17.57 -6.23 18.91
CA VAL A 61 17.85 -4.87 19.36
C VAL A 61 17.73 -3.90 18.19
N HIS A 62 16.97 -2.85 18.43
CA HIS A 62 16.67 -1.84 17.44
C HIS A 62 16.95 -0.43 18.01
N TYR A 63 17.58 0.41 17.21
CA TYR A 63 17.76 1.83 17.49
C TYR A 63 17.84 2.64 16.18
N PRO A 64 17.12 3.78 16.07
CA PRO A 64 17.12 4.59 14.85
C PRO A 64 18.54 5.01 14.42
N GLY A 65 18.89 4.81 13.15
CA GLY A 65 20.19 5.13 12.59
C GLY A 65 21.23 4.02 12.72
N TYR A 66 20.89 2.89 13.36
CA TYR A 66 21.76 1.72 13.50
C TYR A 66 21.16 0.49 12.85
N GLU A 67 22.03 -0.48 12.50
CA GLU A 67 21.54 -1.78 12.04
C GLU A 67 20.83 -2.52 13.17
N MET A 68 19.66 -3.03 12.86
CA MET A 68 18.98 -3.91 13.78
C MET A 68 19.75 -5.21 13.93
N THR A 69 20.01 -5.60 15.16
CA THR A 69 20.86 -6.75 15.49
C THR A 69 20.04 -7.82 16.20
N VAL A 70 20.13 -9.05 15.71
CA VAL A 70 19.62 -10.23 16.41
C VAL A 70 20.80 -10.93 17.09
N PHE A 71 20.76 -10.97 18.42
CA PHE A 71 21.78 -11.59 19.25
C PHE A 71 21.31 -12.96 19.75
N THR A 72 22.11 -14.00 19.53
CA THR A 72 21.82 -15.33 20.06
C THR A 72 22.39 -15.48 21.46
N ARG A 73 21.53 -15.61 22.45
CA ARG A 73 21.92 -15.83 23.85
C ARG A 73 22.17 -17.31 24.11
N SER A 74 23.25 -17.62 24.79
CA SER A 74 23.53 -18.98 25.27
C SER A 74 22.59 -19.34 26.43
N SER A 75 22.25 -20.62 26.53
CA SER A 75 21.44 -21.12 27.65
C SER A 75 22.06 -20.75 29.00
N GLY A 76 21.28 -20.17 29.89
CA GLY A 76 21.74 -19.70 31.22
C GLY A 76 22.50 -18.36 31.25
N GLN A 77 22.75 -17.74 30.11
CA GLN A 77 23.40 -16.42 30.07
C GLN A 77 22.40 -15.35 30.50
N ARG A 78 22.68 -14.60 31.54
CA ARG A 78 21.81 -13.57 32.15
C ARG A 78 22.33 -12.14 31.96
N GLN A 79 23.52 -11.99 31.43
CA GLN A 79 24.11 -10.68 31.12
C GLN A 79 24.58 -10.67 29.66
N VAL A 80 24.14 -9.67 28.90
CA VAL A 80 24.37 -9.57 27.45
C VAL A 80 24.73 -8.14 27.10
N ASN A 81 25.90 -7.93 26.53
CA ASN A 81 26.26 -6.64 25.97
C ASN A 81 26.16 -6.70 24.44
N ILE A 82 25.50 -5.75 23.85
CA ILE A 82 25.17 -5.73 22.44
C ILE A 82 25.71 -4.44 21.84
N THR A 83 26.45 -4.58 20.75
CA THR A 83 26.93 -3.44 19.96
C THR A 83 26.09 -3.38 18.69
N LEU A 84 25.48 -2.23 18.42
CA LEU A 84 24.75 -1.97 17.17
C LEU A 84 25.71 -1.36 16.15
N PRO A 85 25.86 -1.96 14.96
CA PRO A 85 26.54 -1.35 13.85
C PRO A 85 25.82 -0.08 13.38
N ASP A 86 26.59 0.96 13.11
CA ASP A 86 26.06 2.16 12.46
C ASP A 86 25.61 1.81 11.03
N LYS A 87 24.43 2.25 10.63
CA LYS A 87 23.95 2.07 9.24
C LYS A 87 24.90 2.61 8.18
N THR A 88 25.74 3.57 8.56
CA THR A 88 26.78 4.12 7.67
C THR A 88 28.06 3.29 7.65
N SER A 89 28.28 2.42 8.65
CA SER A 89 29.48 1.57 8.76
C SER A 89 29.29 0.17 8.15
N GLY A 90 28.06 -0.29 8.02
CA GLY A 90 27.77 -1.50 7.26
C GLY A 90 28.24 -1.32 5.83
N SER A 91 29.01 -2.25 5.31
CA SER A 91 29.43 -2.22 3.92
C SER A 91 28.21 -2.29 3.00
N ILE A 92 27.59 -1.13 2.74
CA ILE A 92 26.88 -0.92 1.49
C ILE A 92 27.90 -1.38 0.46
N ALA A 93 27.60 -2.46 -0.25
CA ALA A 93 28.47 -2.89 -1.35
C ALA A 93 28.73 -1.64 -2.16
N GLN A 94 29.97 -1.11 -2.07
CA GLN A 94 30.30 0.17 -2.71
C GLN A 94 29.79 0.03 -4.14
N PRO A 95 28.99 0.97 -4.64
CA PRO A 95 28.46 0.86 -5.98
C PRO A 95 29.63 0.59 -6.89
N ARG A 96 29.59 -0.52 -7.63
CA ARG A 96 30.68 -0.95 -8.48
C ARG A 96 31.05 0.13 -9.50
N HIS A 97 30.11 1.04 -9.75
CA HIS A 97 30.24 2.21 -10.61
C HIS A 97 29.35 3.34 -10.07
N ALA A 98 29.87 4.56 -10.06
CA ALA A 98 29.01 5.71 -9.80
C ALA A 98 27.97 5.82 -10.93
N ALA A 99 26.71 5.99 -10.58
CA ALA A 99 25.66 6.18 -11.55
C ALA A 99 25.83 7.48 -12.34
N GLN A 100 25.48 7.45 -13.61
CA GLN A 100 25.67 8.57 -14.53
C GLN A 100 24.35 9.32 -14.74
N ALA A 101 24.40 10.62 -14.60
CA ALA A 101 23.32 11.46 -15.07
C ALA A 101 23.25 11.44 -16.60
N THR A 102 22.05 11.27 -17.12
CA THR A 102 21.77 11.35 -18.56
C THR A 102 20.92 12.59 -18.85
N ARG A 103 20.62 12.82 -20.12
CA ARG A 103 19.67 13.85 -20.54
C ARG A 103 18.28 13.63 -19.91
N TRP A 104 17.86 12.36 -19.79
CA TRP A 104 16.51 11.98 -19.38
C TRP A 104 16.35 11.72 -17.87
N TYR A 105 17.43 11.35 -17.19
CA TYR A 105 17.39 10.99 -15.78
C TYR A 105 18.69 11.34 -15.06
N ASP A 106 18.57 11.83 -13.82
CA ASP A 106 19.71 12.09 -12.95
C ASP A 106 19.49 11.37 -11.62
N PRO A 107 20.28 10.36 -11.31
CA PRO A 107 20.09 9.56 -10.09
C PRO A 107 20.29 10.37 -8.80
N HIS A 108 21.06 11.46 -8.84
CA HIS A 108 21.39 12.27 -7.67
C HIS A 108 20.46 13.49 -7.49
N ASN A 109 19.59 13.75 -8.46
CA ASN A 109 18.68 14.89 -8.42
C ASN A 109 17.37 14.56 -9.13
N ALA A 110 16.83 13.37 -8.84
CA ALA A 110 15.50 12.98 -9.30
C ALA A 110 14.46 13.63 -8.40
N SER A 111 13.57 14.41 -8.98
CA SER A 111 12.36 14.92 -8.32
C SER A 111 11.18 14.60 -9.21
N THR A 112 10.23 13.88 -8.66
CA THR A 112 9.05 13.46 -9.41
C THR A 112 7.93 14.48 -9.24
N ARG A 113 7.25 14.80 -10.32
CA ARG A 113 6.05 15.66 -10.36
C ARG A 113 4.77 14.85 -10.38
N THR A 114 4.93 13.56 -10.65
CA THR A 114 3.85 12.58 -10.77
C THR A 114 4.11 11.39 -9.85
N TYR A 115 3.11 10.56 -9.67
CA TYR A 115 3.22 9.26 -8.99
C TYR A 115 2.45 8.20 -9.78
N CYS A 116 2.73 6.93 -9.49
CA CYS A 116 2.02 5.79 -10.06
C CYS A 116 1.81 4.72 -8.98
N ASN A 117 0.64 4.11 -8.94
CA ASN A 117 0.39 3.00 -8.03
C ASN A 117 0.82 1.65 -8.63
N PRO A 118 1.27 0.68 -7.80
CA PRO A 118 1.44 0.79 -6.34
C PRO A 118 2.48 1.86 -5.99
N LEU A 119 2.36 2.48 -4.81
CA LEU A 119 3.29 3.52 -4.40
C LEU A 119 4.74 3.04 -4.44
N ASN A 120 5.63 3.90 -4.92
CA ASN A 120 7.08 3.68 -4.94
C ASN A 120 7.68 3.88 -3.54
N ILE A 121 7.36 2.96 -2.63
CA ILE A 121 7.83 2.90 -1.25
C ILE A 121 8.50 1.55 -0.99
N SER A 122 9.29 1.47 0.07
CA SER A 122 9.79 0.20 0.56
C SER A 122 8.68 -0.54 1.31
N TYR A 123 8.56 -1.83 1.05
CA TYR A 123 7.59 -2.72 1.71
C TYR A 123 8.35 -3.71 2.59
N ASN A 124 7.91 -3.89 3.84
CA ASN A 124 8.56 -4.81 4.75
C ASN A 124 8.42 -6.26 4.26
N TYR A 125 9.46 -7.07 4.50
CA TYR A 125 9.36 -8.51 4.32
C TYR A 125 8.79 -9.15 5.57
N GLU A 126 7.64 -9.77 5.43
CA GLU A 126 7.00 -10.52 6.48
C GLU A 126 7.42 -11.98 6.43
N PRO A 127 7.79 -12.57 7.58
CA PRO A 127 8.04 -13.99 7.64
C PRO A 127 6.73 -14.71 7.35
N TRP A 128 6.82 -15.78 6.60
CA TRP A 128 5.69 -16.68 6.47
C TRP A 128 5.47 -17.39 7.81
N ASN A 129 4.52 -16.91 8.59
CA ASN A 129 4.39 -17.31 9.99
C ASN A 129 3.70 -18.66 10.23
N ASN A 130 3.40 -19.45 9.22
CA ASN A 130 2.60 -20.66 9.42
C ASN A 130 3.31 -21.97 9.12
N ASN A 131 4.60 -22.09 9.34
CA ASN A 131 5.31 -23.41 9.26
C ASN A 131 5.14 -24.17 7.95
N THR A 132 4.38 -23.67 6.99
CA THR A 132 3.90 -24.45 5.86
C THR A 132 4.69 -24.21 4.60
N LEU A 133 5.59 -23.24 4.58
CA LEU A 133 6.13 -22.86 3.31
C LEU A 133 7.62 -22.65 3.30
N ASN A 134 8.32 -23.73 3.43
CA ASN A 134 9.69 -23.87 2.94
C ASN A 134 10.57 -22.61 3.02
N GLY A 135 10.39 -21.81 4.10
CA GLY A 135 11.24 -20.65 4.36
C GLY A 135 11.03 -19.44 3.44
N GLY A 136 9.88 -19.30 2.80
CA GLY A 136 9.58 -18.13 1.99
C GLY A 136 9.19 -16.90 2.82
N SER A 137 9.45 -15.74 2.30
CA SER A 137 8.94 -14.46 2.77
C SER A 137 8.16 -13.75 1.67
N PHE A 138 7.33 -12.80 2.04
CA PHE A 138 6.58 -11.95 1.11
C PHE A 138 6.65 -10.51 1.59
N ARG A 139 6.54 -9.56 0.66
CA ARG A 139 6.45 -8.15 0.99
C ARG A 139 5.00 -7.78 1.23
N SER A 140 4.76 -7.01 2.30
CA SER A 140 3.43 -6.47 2.57
C SER A 140 3.51 -5.07 3.17
N SER A 141 2.49 -4.29 2.90
CA SER A 141 2.09 -3.09 3.59
C SER A 141 0.60 -2.91 3.38
N ALA A 142 -0.14 -2.61 4.42
CA ALA A 142 -1.59 -2.54 4.38
C ALA A 142 -2.15 -1.60 5.45
N ASP A 143 -3.47 -1.47 5.45
CA ASP A 143 -4.22 -0.75 6.47
C ASP A 143 -3.61 0.66 6.68
N PRO A 144 -3.39 1.41 5.57
CA PRO A 144 -2.61 2.62 5.62
C PRO A 144 -3.38 3.78 6.24
N MET A 145 -2.67 4.56 7.01
CA MET A 145 -3.12 5.83 7.51
C MET A 145 -2.19 6.94 7.04
N GLY A 146 -2.74 7.92 6.31
CA GLY A 146 -2.04 9.13 5.89
C GLY A 146 -2.42 10.33 6.74
N LEU A 147 -1.48 11.22 7.01
CA LEU A 147 -1.74 12.51 7.62
C LEU A 147 -0.73 13.58 7.20
N THR A 148 -1.11 14.84 7.41
CA THR A 148 -0.22 16.00 7.21
C THR A 148 0.22 16.53 8.57
N TYR A 149 1.53 16.65 8.78
CA TYR A 149 2.10 17.18 10.00
C TYR A 149 3.29 18.08 9.68
N LYS A 150 3.28 19.32 10.21
CA LYS A 150 4.32 20.34 9.97
C LYS A 150 4.69 20.56 8.49
N GLY A 151 3.70 20.46 7.60
CA GLY A 151 3.87 20.70 6.17
C GLY A 151 4.47 19.54 5.38
N GLU A 152 4.60 18.36 6.00
CA GLU A 152 5.03 17.12 5.36
C GLU A 152 3.94 16.04 5.53
N TYR A 153 3.97 15.04 4.67
CA TYR A 153 3.04 13.91 4.66
C TYR A 153 3.66 12.72 5.34
N TYR A 154 2.90 12.05 6.19
CA TYR A 154 3.30 10.86 6.91
C TYR A 154 2.37 9.71 6.54
N LEU A 155 2.92 8.54 6.32
CA LEU A 155 2.19 7.33 5.98
C LEU A 155 2.62 6.21 6.94
N PHE A 156 1.68 5.80 7.77
CA PHE A 156 1.80 4.65 8.66
C PHE A 156 1.05 3.47 8.05
N SER A 157 1.54 2.28 8.23
CA SER A 157 0.88 1.05 7.74
C SER A 157 1.34 -0.17 8.50
N THR A 158 0.55 -1.23 8.43
CA THR A 158 0.75 -2.49 9.14
C THR A 158 2.18 -3.04 8.97
N ASN A 159 2.79 -3.41 10.07
CA ASN A 159 4.05 -4.17 10.18
C ASN A 159 5.26 -3.55 9.46
N GLN A 160 5.38 -2.21 9.44
CA GLN A 160 6.48 -1.56 8.72
C GLN A 160 7.75 -1.33 9.55
N GLY A 161 7.69 -1.42 10.88
CA GLY A 161 8.82 -1.08 11.75
C GLY A 161 9.17 0.42 11.76
N GLY A 162 8.22 1.27 11.35
CA GLY A 162 8.37 2.72 11.23
C GLY A 162 7.29 3.32 10.33
N PHE A 163 7.62 4.40 9.66
CA PHE A 163 6.69 5.11 8.80
C PHE A 163 7.42 5.73 7.60
N HIS A 164 6.65 5.96 6.53
CA HIS A 164 7.15 6.73 5.39
C HIS A 164 6.77 8.21 5.56
N TYR A 165 7.59 9.10 5.01
CA TYR A 165 7.28 10.53 4.93
C TYR A 165 7.66 11.10 3.58
N SER A 166 6.96 12.17 3.17
CA SER A 166 7.13 12.80 1.86
C SER A 166 6.79 14.29 1.93
N ARG A 167 7.29 15.07 0.97
CA ARG A 167 6.91 16.48 0.77
C ARG A 167 5.96 16.70 -0.39
N ASN A 168 5.78 15.69 -1.24
CA ASN A 168 5.00 15.81 -2.48
C ASN A 168 4.09 14.60 -2.77
N LEU A 169 4.06 13.59 -1.90
CA LEU A 169 3.33 12.32 -2.07
C LEU A 169 3.83 11.42 -3.22
N SER A 170 5.04 11.67 -3.73
CA SER A 170 5.70 10.83 -4.74
C SER A 170 7.05 10.32 -4.28
N ASP A 171 7.88 11.23 -3.76
CA ASP A 171 9.21 10.91 -3.26
C ASP A 171 9.09 10.61 -1.77
N TRP A 172 9.25 9.35 -1.40
CA TRP A 172 9.06 8.86 -0.05
C TRP A 172 10.37 8.41 0.57
N ASP A 173 10.61 8.83 1.80
CA ASP A 173 11.67 8.31 2.66
C ASP A 173 11.06 7.46 3.78
N PHE A 174 11.84 6.52 4.31
CA PHE A 174 11.45 5.69 5.43
C PHE A 174 12.17 6.12 6.70
N CYS A 175 11.43 6.24 7.79
CA CYS A 175 11.95 6.45 9.12
C CYS A 175 11.62 5.24 10.00
N GLN A 176 12.65 4.54 10.45
CA GLN A 176 12.50 3.50 11.45
C GLN A 176 12.17 4.14 12.80
N ALA A 177 11.22 3.58 13.54
CA ALA A 177 10.75 4.17 14.79
C ALA A 177 10.94 3.23 15.97
N SER A 178 11.19 3.81 17.14
CA SER A 178 11.43 3.05 18.38
C SER A 178 10.16 2.48 19.01
N PHE A 179 8.98 2.82 18.49
CA PHE A 179 7.72 2.32 19.04
C PHE A 179 7.34 0.94 18.53
N GLN A 180 7.83 0.53 17.38
CA GLN A 180 7.45 -0.74 16.78
C GLN A 180 8.37 -1.86 17.21
N ARG A 181 7.78 -3.02 17.46
CA ARG A 181 8.49 -4.24 17.79
C ARG A 181 9.06 -4.92 16.56
N TYR A 182 10.13 -5.67 16.77
CA TYR A 182 10.71 -6.51 15.75
C TYR A 182 11.00 -7.92 16.28
N PRO A 183 10.73 -8.97 15.53
CA PRO A 183 10.04 -8.96 14.25
C PRO A 183 8.63 -8.43 14.40
N ALA A 184 8.08 -7.85 13.35
CA ALA A 184 6.70 -7.48 13.33
C ALA A 184 5.86 -8.71 13.68
N ASP A 185 5.01 -8.59 14.66
CA ASP A 185 4.02 -9.59 15.02
C ASP A 185 2.62 -9.05 14.70
N ASP A 186 1.61 -9.88 14.83
CA ASP A 186 0.22 -9.51 14.53
C ASP A 186 -0.32 -8.38 15.42
N ASP A 187 0.47 -7.92 16.39
CA ASP A 187 0.06 -6.85 17.31
C ASP A 187 0.30 -5.44 16.77
N GLU A 188 0.96 -5.28 15.63
CA GLU A 188 1.23 -3.96 15.03
C GLU A 188 0.46 -3.73 13.74
N CYS A 189 -0.76 -4.21 13.69
CA CYS A 189 -1.65 -4.04 12.56
C CYS A 189 -2.44 -2.74 12.66
N ALA A 190 -2.90 -2.25 11.51
CA ALA A 190 -3.84 -1.14 11.38
C ALA A 190 -3.49 0.07 12.27
N PRO A 191 -2.44 0.81 11.95
CA PRO A 191 -1.97 1.92 12.75
C PRO A 191 -2.98 3.07 12.79
N ALA A 192 -3.07 3.72 13.96
CA ALA A 192 -3.76 4.97 14.14
C ALA A 192 -2.78 6.07 14.54
N ALA A 193 -2.80 7.19 13.85
CA ALA A 193 -2.00 8.35 14.22
C ALA A 193 -2.83 9.63 14.14
N TRP A 194 -2.62 10.56 15.05
CA TRP A 194 -3.34 11.83 15.08
C TRP A 194 -2.47 12.95 15.65
N VAL A 195 -2.86 14.18 15.37
CA VAL A 195 -2.11 15.36 15.78
C VAL A 195 -2.92 16.15 16.81
N THR A 196 -2.30 16.51 17.92
CA THR A 196 -2.85 17.46 18.88
C THR A 196 -1.83 18.57 19.12
N GLY A 197 -2.13 19.78 18.68
CA GLY A 197 -1.18 20.89 18.72
C GLY A 197 0.10 20.60 17.94
N ASP A 198 1.24 20.58 18.62
CA ASP A 198 2.57 20.29 18.02
C ASP A 198 3.01 18.82 18.21
N THR A 199 2.11 17.96 18.64
CA THR A 199 2.43 16.58 19.01
C THR A 199 1.72 15.60 18.09
N LEU A 200 2.47 14.68 17.51
CA LEU A 200 1.98 13.52 16.76
C LEU A 200 1.90 12.32 17.70
N PHE A 201 0.75 11.69 17.76
CA PHE A 201 0.47 10.48 18.51
C PHE A 201 0.35 9.27 17.59
N TYR A 202 0.61 8.09 18.15
CA TYR A 202 0.55 6.81 17.43
C TYR A 202 0.09 5.67 18.33
N THR A 203 -0.73 4.77 17.81
CA THR A 203 -1.08 3.46 18.37
C THR A 203 -1.46 2.49 17.23
N GLY A 204 -1.90 1.28 17.54
CA GLY A 204 -2.36 0.30 16.55
C GLY A 204 -3.23 -0.78 17.18
N SER A 205 -3.52 -1.83 16.41
CA SER A 205 -4.31 -2.97 16.86
C SER A 205 -3.49 -3.92 17.72
N THR A 206 -4.12 -4.49 18.76
CA THR A 206 -3.52 -5.53 19.57
C THR A 206 -4.54 -6.25 20.44
N TYR A 207 -4.28 -7.52 20.75
CA TYR A 207 -5.07 -8.29 21.73
C TYR A 207 -4.84 -7.86 23.16
N GLU A 208 -3.66 -7.31 23.47
CA GLU A 208 -3.26 -6.98 24.83
C GLU A 208 -3.31 -5.49 25.18
N GLY A 209 -3.58 -4.63 24.21
CA GLY A 209 -3.46 -3.17 24.30
C GLY A 209 -2.03 -2.70 24.07
N LEU A 210 -1.80 -1.98 22.97
CA LEU A 210 -0.54 -1.30 22.71
C LEU A 210 -0.43 -0.01 23.54
N PRO A 211 0.79 0.47 23.81
CA PRO A 211 0.98 1.81 24.29
C PRO A 211 0.42 2.85 23.31
N ILE A 212 0.19 4.05 23.81
CA ILE A 212 0.03 5.22 22.96
C ILE A 212 1.36 5.98 23.01
N TRP A 213 2.00 6.12 21.88
CA TRP A 213 3.26 6.86 21.75
C TRP A 213 3.01 8.29 21.27
N TYR A 214 3.96 9.16 21.52
CA TYR A 214 3.96 10.51 20.99
C TYR A 214 5.36 11.02 20.64
N SER A 215 5.42 11.95 19.69
CA SER A 215 6.64 12.67 19.34
C SER A 215 6.31 14.08 18.84
N THR A 216 7.18 15.04 19.12
CA THR A 216 7.19 16.37 18.49
C THR A 216 8.22 16.46 17.37
N ASP A 217 9.07 15.42 17.25
CA ASP A 217 10.08 15.24 16.19
C ASP A 217 10.08 13.77 15.72
N PRO A 218 9.03 13.34 14.98
CA PRO A 218 8.86 11.94 14.61
C PRO A 218 10.03 11.39 13.75
N LYS A 219 10.66 12.23 12.92
CA LYS A 219 11.77 11.80 12.04
C LYS A 219 13.07 11.52 12.79
N SER A 220 13.18 11.89 14.05
CA SER A 220 14.26 11.41 14.90
C SER A 220 14.19 9.91 15.18
N GLY A 221 13.05 9.27 14.85
CA GLY A 221 12.74 7.88 15.16
C GLY A 221 12.49 7.61 16.65
N ARG A 222 12.60 8.63 17.50
CA ARG A 222 12.44 8.52 18.95
C ARG A 222 11.04 8.94 19.35
N TRP A 223 10.34 8.03 20.00
CA TRP A 223 8.99 8.24 20.50
C TRP A 223 8.94 7.96 21.99
N ARG A 224 8.06 8.67 22.69
CA ARG A 224 7.79 8.48 24.12
C ARG A 224 6.40 7.91 24.29
N ARG A 225 6.18 7.21 25.38
CA ARG A 225 4.86 6.69 25.74
C ARG A 225 4.06 7.75 26.47
N ALA A 226 2.86 8.03 25.98
CA ALA A 226 1.86 8.83 26.68
C ALA A 226 1.12 7.95 27.70
N VAL A 227 0.80 6.71 27.28
CA VAL A 227 0.20 5.66 28.12
C VAL A 227 0.93 4.36 27.86
N GLU A 228 1.19 3.61 28.93
CA GLU A 228 1.87 2.32 28.83
C GLU A 228 1.02 1.24 28.16
N ARG A 229 -0.30 1.37 28.24
CA ARG A 229 -1.25 0.43 27.66
C ARG A 229 -2.58 1.11 27.38
N ASN A 230 -3.06 1.03 26.14
CA ASN A 230 -4.41 1.42 25.79
C ASN A 230 -5.40 0.48 26.52
N THR A 231 -6.37 1.05 27.21
CA THR A 231 -7.33 0.29 28.02
C THR A 231 -8.47 -0.30 27.20
N LEU A 232 -8.64 0.16 25.96
CA LEU A 232 -9.59 -0.41 25.01
C LEU A 232 -8.92 -1.54 24.25
N PRO A 233 -9.44 -2.77 24.27
CA PRO A 233 -8.98 -3.86 23.42
C PRO A 233 -9.50 -3.61 21.99
N THR A 234 -8.83 -2.72 21.27
CA THR A 234 -9.29 -2.23 19.98
C THR A 234 -8.58 -2.93 18.84
N TRP A 235 -9.36 -3.40 17.84
CA TRP A 235 -8.88 -3.77 16.52
C TRP A 235 -9.19 -2.65 15.55
N ASP A 236 -8.22 -2.34 14.69
CA ASP A 236 -8.30 -1.31 13.65
C ASP A 236 -8.79 0.02 14.24
N PRO A 237 -8.05 0.58 15.22
CA PRO A 237 -8.44 1.82 15.86
C PRO A 237 -8.21 3.00 14.93
N TYR A 238 -9.04 4.03 15.06
CA TYR A 238 -8.78 5.36 14.56
C TYR A 238 -9.15 6.39 15.63
N VAL A 239 -8.24 7.33 15.89
CA VAL A 239 -8.48 8.41 16.86
C VAL A 239 -8.72 9.71 16.11
N PHE A 240 -9.87 10.30 16.34
CA PHE A 240 -10.31 11.54 15.72
C PHE A 240 -10.37 12.68 16.75
N LEU A 241 -9.62 13.76 16.49
CA LEU A 241 -9.71 15.00 17.22
C LEU A 241 -10.73 15.92 16.53
N ASP A 242 -11.84 16.23 17.20
CA ASP A 242 -12.85 17.15 16.67
C ASP A 242 -12.45 18.62 16.88
N ASP A 243 -13.10 19.52 16.14
CA ASP A 243 -12.85 20.98 16.19
C ASP A 243 -13.10 21.60 17.58
N ASP A 244 -13.99 20.98 18.38
CA ASP A 244 -14.27 21.39 19.76
C ASP A 244 -13.24 20.86 20.79
N GLY A 245 -12.24 20.11 20.29
CA GLY A 245 -11.17 19.55 21.10
C GLY A 245 -11.50 18.23 21.79
N ARG A 246 -12.66 17.62 21.54
CA ARG A 246 -12.98 16.27 22.02
C ARG A 246 -12.28 15.21 21.15
N LEU A 247 -11.91 14.09 21.78
CA LEU A 247 -11.35 12.93 21.13
C LEU A 247 -12.36 11.80 21.06
N TYR A 248 -12.39 11.16 19.91
CA TYR A 248 -13.20 9.98 19.65
C TYR A 248 -12.33 8.85 19.14
N GLU A 249 -12.58 7.63 19.58
CA GLU A 249 -11.96 6.44 19.05
C GLU A 249 -13.00 5.59 18.34
N TYR A 250 -12.70 5.23 17.08
CA TYR A 250 -13.50 4.33 16.24
C TYR A 250 -12.71 3.06 16.03
N TYR A 251 -13.36 1.90 16.10
CA TYR A 251 -12.67 0.62 16.00
C TYR A 251 -13.59 -0.53 15.65
N GLY A 252 -13.00 -1.64 15.24
CA GLY A 252 -13.65 -2.92 14.96
C GLY A 252 -13.10 -3.57 13.72
N SER A 253 -12.92 -4.89 13.80
CA SER A 253 -12.46 -5.74 12.72
C SER A 253 -13.10 -7.11 12.91
N SER A 254 -14.16 -7.40 12.13
CA SER A 254 -14.96 -8.61 12.35
C SER A 254 -15.92 -8.88 11.19
N ASN A 255 -16.33 -10.13 11.04
CA ASN A 255 -17.46 -10.55 10.20
C ASN A 255 -18.77 -10.76 10.98
N GLU A 256 -18.81 -10.46 12.26
CA GLU A 256 -19.98 -10.65 13.13
C GLU A 256 -20.42 -9.36 13.84
N TYR A 257 -19.47 -8.55 14.28
CA TYR A 257 -19.71 -7.39 15.12
C TYR A 257 -19.64 -6.08 14.34
N PRO A 258 -20.39 -5.06 14.75
CA PRO A 258 -20.34 -3.75 14.11
C PRO A 258 -19.04 -3.03 14.41
N LEU A 259 -18.71 -2.05 13.59
CA LEU A 259 -17.78 -1.00 13.97
C LEU A 259 -18.36 -0.19 15.13
N LYS A 260 -17.52 0.21 16.04
CA LYS A 260 -17.86 0.89 17.30
C LYS A 260 -17.22 2.26 17.36
N GLY A 261 -17.77 3.09 18.26
CA GLY A 261 -17.18 4.39 18.57
C GLY A 261 -17.41 4.78 20.02
N VAL A 262 -16.50 5.56 20.55
CA VAL A 262 -16.51 6.02 21.94
C VAL A 262 -15.82 7.38 22.05
N GLU A 263 -16.27 8.25 22.95
CA GLU A 263 -15.52 9.45 23.33
C GLU A 263 -14.50 9.07 24.40
N ILE A 264 -13.24 9.52 24.21
CA ILE A 264 -12.12 9.23 25.12
C ILE A 264 -11.56 10.51 25.74
N SER A 265 -11.01 10.37 26.94
CA SER A 265 -10.34 11.43 27.67
C SER A 265 -9.07 11.89 26.94
N ARG A 266 -8.77 13.17 26.98
CA ARG A 266 -7.52 13.72 26.43
C ARG A 266 -6.32 13.52 27.35
N ASP A 267 -6.58 13.27 28.64
CA ASP A 267 -5.53 13.21 29.65
C ASP A 267 -4.89 11.82 29.73
N ASP A 268 -5.71 10.76 29.60
CA ASP A 268 -5.29 9.38 29.78
C ASP A 268 -5.85 8.41 28.74
N PHE A 269 -6.56 8.92 27.71
CA PHE A 269 -7.17 8.17 26.61
C PHE A 269 -8.17 7.08 27.05
N THR A 270 -8.72 7.19 28.26
CA THR A 270 -9.74 6.26 28.74
C THR A 270 -11.14 6.64 28.24
N PRO A 271 -12.06 5.67 28.05
CA PRO A 271 -13.44 5.95 27.67
C PRO A 271 -14.17 6.84 28.69
N ILE A 272 -14.80 7.90 28.22
CA ILE A 272 -15.63 8.81 29.03
C ILE A 272 -17.11 8.83 28.63
N SER A 273 -17.46 8.13 27.56
CA SER A 273 -18.85 7.86 27.16
C SER A 273 -19.15 6.35 27.16
N LYS A 274 -20.41 5.99 26.91
CA LYS A 274 -20.74 4.61 26.54
C LYS A 274 -20.17 4.29 25.15
N ILE A 275 -19.95 3.02 24.88
CA ILE A 275 -19.59 2.50 23.54
C ILE A 275 -20.85 2.42 22.69
N TYR A 276 -20.77 2.91 21.44
CA TYR A 276 -21.85 2.91 20.48
C TYR A 276 -21.56 1.88 19.36
N ASP A 277 -22.57 1.13 18.96
CA ASP A 277 -22.56 0.37 17.70
C ASP A 277 -22.88 1.34 16.57
N LEU A 278 -22.01 1.45 15.56
CA LEU A 278 -22.10 2.48 14.52
C LEU A 278 -22.50 1.92 13.15
N VAL A 279 -21.73 0.99 12.62
CA VAL A 279 -21.86 0.49 11.25
C VAL A 279 -21.92 -1.03 11.22
N ARG A 280 -22.85 -1.59 10.45
CA ARG A 280 -22.94 -3.01 10.11
C ARG A 280 -23.02 -3.19 8.60
N LEU A 281 -22.49 -4.30 8.09
CA LEU A 281 -22.67 -4.66 6.68
C LEU A 281 -24.09 -5.14 6.38
N HIS A 282 -24.50 -4.87 5.16
CA HIS A 282 -25.78 -5.31 4.59
C HIS A 282 -25.57 -5.91 3.18
N PRO A 283 -24.80 -7.01 3.05
CA PRO A 283 -24.47 -7.61 1.74
C PRO A 283 -25.70 -8.13 0.99
N ASP A 284 -26.82 -8.35 1.70
CA ASP A 284 -28.12 -8.65 1.10
C ASP A 284 -28.68 -7.49 0.27
N ARG A 285 -28.26 -6.25 0.55
CA ARG A 285 -28.66 -5.02 -0.14
C ARG A 285 -27.56 -4.41 -0.99
N HIS A 286 -26.33 -4.38 -0.43
CA HIS A 286 -25.17 -3.74 -1.02
C HIS A 286 -24.26 -4.80 -1.63
N GLY A 287 -24.33 -4.93 -2.96
CA GLY A 287 -23.59 -6.00 -3.65
C GLY A 287 -22.09 -5.92 -3.47
N TRP A 288 -21.52 -4.71 -3.34
CA TRP A 288 -20.10 -4.52 -3.16
C TRP A 288 -19.58 -5.01 -1.80
N GLU A 289 -20.46 -5.15 -0.79
CA GLU A 289 -20.13 -5.72 0.51
C GLU A 289 -20.09 -7.26 0.51
N ARG A 290 -20.44 -7.93 -0.59
CA ARG A 290 -20.50 -9.40 -0.68
C ARG A 290 -19.10 -10.01 -0.67
N PHE A 291 -18.97 -11.09 0.09
CA PHE A 291 -17.73 -11.87 0.17
C PHE A 291 -17.37 -12.50 -1.19
N GLY A 292 -16.09 -12.76 -1.42
CA GLY A 292 -15.58 -13.40 -2.63
C GLY A 292 -14.84 -12.48 -3.58
N MET A 293 -14.01 -13.06 -4.45
CA MET A 293 -13.11 -12.35 -5.37
C MET A 293 -13.85 -11.42 -6.35
N ASN A 294 -15.12 -11.70 -6.64
CA ASN A 294 -15.98 -10.94 -7.55
C ASN A 294 -17.30 -10.50 -6.90
N ASN A 295 -17.38 -10.35 -5.59
CA ASN A 295 -18.63 -10.15 -4.86
C ASN A 295 -19.66 -11.25 -5.19
N ASP A 296 -19.26 -12.52 -5.22
CA ASP A 296 -20.04 -13.65 -5.78
C ASP A 296 -20.62 -14.59 -4.74
N ASP A 297 -20.34 -14.37 -3.46
CA ASP A 297 -20.75 -15.26 -2.36
C ASP A 297 -20.22 -16.71 -2.54
N GLU A 298 -19.11 -16.92 -3.28
CA GLU A 298 -18.51 -18.25 -3.47
C GLU A 298 -18.11 -18.92 -2.17
N VAL A 299 -17.96 -18.14 -1.12
CA VAL A 299 -17.63 -18.62 0.22
C VAL A 299 -18.78 -18.34 1.16
N THR A 300 -19.15 -19.32 1.97
CA THR A 300 -20.27 -19.24 2.94
C THR A 300 -19.97 -18.37 4.17
N LEU A 301 -18.78 -17.79 4.24
CA LEU A 301 -18.40 -16.87 5.31
C LEU A 301 -19.09 -15.51 5.14
N LYS A 302 -19.44 -14.89 6.26
CA LYS A 302 -19.92 -13.51 6.24
C LYS A 302 -18.81 -12.57 5.79
N PRO A 303 -19.14 -11.48 5.06
CA PRO A 303 -18.19 -10.43 4.72
C PRO A 303 -17.55 -9.84 5.97
N PHE A 304 -16.31 -9.40 5.83
CA PHE A 304 -15.55 -8.74 6.88
C PHE A 304 -15.76 -7.22 6.80
N THR A 305 -15.88 -6.56 7.93
CA THR A 305 -15.86 -5.10 8.06
C THR A 305 -14.75 -4.67 9.02
N GLU A 306 -14.02 -3.64 8.64
CA GLU A 306 -12.86 -3.15 9.36
C GLU A 306 -12.52 -1.72 8.95
N GLY A 307 -11.39 -1.17 9.40
CA GLY A 307 -10.84 0.07 8.87
C GLY A 307 -11.69 1.30 9.15
N ALA A 308 -12.23 1.42 10.36
CA ALA A 308 -12.99 2.60 10.75
C ALA A 308 -12.13 3.86 10.64
N PHE A 309 -12.53 4.84 9.82
CA PHE A 309 -11.83 6.11 9.66
C PHE A 309 -12.81 7.27 9.58
N MET A 310 -12.57 8.34 10.34
CA MET A 310 -13.47 9.51 10.38
C MET A 310 -12.88 10.70 9.65
N THR A 311 -13.65 11.25 8.72
CA THR A 311 -13.37 12.54 8.08
C THR A 311 -14.50 13.51 8.41
N LYS A 312 -14.17 14.76 8.77
CA LYS A 312 -15.16 15.84 8.95
C LYS A 312 -15.08 16.79 7.78
N HIS A 313 -16.25 17.11 7.20
CA HIS A 313 -16.36 18.06 6.10
C HIS A 313 -17.69 18.82 6.22
N ASP A 314 -17.65 20.15 6.14
CA ASP A 314 -18.82 21.05 6.23
C ASP A 314 -19.76 20.74 7.41
N GLY A 315 -19.15 20.45 8.58
CA GLY A 315 -19.88 20.16 9.81
C GLY A 315 -20.51 18.77 9.89
N LYS A 316 -20.32 17.92 8.86
CA LYS A 316 -20.76 16.52 8.85
C LYS A 316 -19.60 15.55 9.08
N TYR A 317 -19.92 14.39 9.62
CA TYR A 317 -19.01 13.30 9.96
C TYR A 317 -19.18 12.16 8.99
N TYR A 318 -18.10 11.77 8.33
CA TYR A 318 -18.04 10.72 7.31
C TYR A 318 -17.23 9.56 7.87
N LEU A 319 -17.93 8.52 8.33
CA LEU A 319 -17.30 7.31 8.85
C LEU A 319 -17.07 6.32 7.71
N GLN A 320 -15.81 6.14 7.34
CA GLN A 320 -15.36 5.15 6.36
C GLN A 320 -15.29 3.75 6.99
N TYR A 321 -15.43 2.72 6.17
CA TYR A 321 -15.29 1.32 6.55
C TYR A 321 -14.90 0.46 5.36
N GLY A 322 -14.03 -0.53 5.59
CA GLY A 322 -13.59 -1.49 4.57
C GLY A 322 -14.48 -2.73 4.50
N ALA A 323 -14.74 -3.22 3.29
CA ALA A 323 -15.42 -4.49 3.00
C ALA A 323 -15.09 -4.97 1.57
N PRO A 324 -15.25 -6.28 1.24
CA PRO A 324 -15.67 -7.40 2.09
C PRO A 324 -14.50 -8.16 2.73
N GLY A 325 -13.26 -7.86 2.39
CA GLY A 325 -12.05 -8.52 2.90
C GLY A 325 -10.82 -8.21 2.06
N THR A 326 -9.69 -8.07 2.73
CA THR A 326 -8.43 -7.56 2.17
C THR A 326 -7.82 -8.44 1.08
N GLU A 327 -8.17 -9.74 1.04
CA GLU A 327 -7.68 -10.70 0.04
C GLU A 327 -8.39 -10.62 -1.31
N PHE A 328 -9.42 -9.79 -1.46
CA PHE A 328 -10.24 -9.70 -2.66
C PHE A 328 -9.94 -8.46 -3.50
N LYS A 329 -9.93 -8.62 -4.83
CA LYS A 329 -9.78 -7.48 -5.75
C LYS A 329 -10.91 -6.45 -5.68
N VAL A 330 -12.04 -6.82 -5.10
CA VAL A 330 -13.22 -5.98 -4.87
C VAL A 330 -13.20 -5.27 -3.53
N TYR A 331 -12.12 -5.40 -2.75
CA TYR A 331 -11.96 -4.70 -1.48
C TYR A 331 -12.06 -3.19 -1.68
N ALA A 332 -12.93 -2.55 -0.90
CA ALA A 332 -13.31 -1.16 -1.09
C ALA A 332 -13.67 -0.52 0.24
N ASP A 333 -13.70 0.81 0.28
CA ASP A 333 -14.25 1.56 1.41
C ASP A 333 -15.62 2.14 1.06
N GLY A 334 -16.56 1.98 1.99
CA GLY A 334 -17.83 2.69 1.99
C GLY A 334 -17.83 3.80 3.02
N VAL A 335 -18.89 4.60 3.02
CA VAL A 335 -19.08 5.74 3.92
C VAL A 335 -20.47 5.76 4.49
N TYR A 336 -20.56 6.01 5.80
CA TYR A 336 -21.77 6.43 6.48
C TYR A 336 -21.64 7.88 6.94
N VAL A 337 -22.72 8.66 6.88
CA VAL A 337 -22.72 10.10 7.17
C VAL A 337 -23.62 10.41 8.37
N SER A 338 -23.17 11.34 9.23
CA SER A 338 -23.92 11.81 10.40
C SER A 338 -23.69 13.29 10.64
N ASP A 339 -24.60 13.91 11.40
CA ASP A 339 -24.43 15.27 11.96
C ASP A 339 -23.74 15.24 13.36
N GLN A 340 -23.44 14.05 13.89
CA GLN A 340 -22.82 13.85 15.18
C GLN A 340 -21.67 12.81 15.09
N PRO A 341 -20.59 12.97 15.86
CA PRO A 341 -19.43 12.08 15.77
C PRO A 341 -19.71 10.62 16.13
N LEU A 342 -20.68 10.38 17.00
CA LEU A 342 -21.11 9.03 17.45
C LEU A 342 -22.47 8.60 16.87
N GLY A 343 -22.90 9.24 15.80
CA GLY A 343 -24.14 8.91 15.08
C GLY A 343 -25.41 9.55 15.66
N PRO A 344 -26.59 9.14 15.14
CA PRO A 344 -26.81 8.03 14.21
C PRO A 344 -26.26 8.28 12.81
N PHE A 345 -25.71 7.23 12.20
CA PHE A 345 -25.12 7.27 10.87
C PHE A 345 -26.09 6.75 9.80
N THR A 346 -26.04 7.36 8.61
CA THR A 346 -26.82 6.99 7.43
C THR A 346 -25.89 6.57 6.30
N TYR A 347 -26.17 5.43 5.66
CA TYR A 347 -25.41 4.94 4.51
C TYR A 347 -25.40 5.96 3.36
N GLN A 348 -24.22 6.29 2.85
CA GLN A 348 -24.09 7.15 1.68
C GLN A 348 -24.56 6.41 0.43
N ARG A 349 -25.61 6.90 -0.23
CA ARG A 349 -26.23 6.25 -1.39
C ARG A 349 -25.26 5.99 -2.55
N HIS A 350 -24.18 6.74 -2.64
CA HIS A 350 -23.19 6.68 -3.73
C HIS A 350 -21.98 5.80 -3.40
N ASN A 351 -22.10 4.92 -2.40
CA ASN A 351 -21.07 3.92 -2.07
C ASN A 351 -20.88 2.88 -3.19
N PRO A 352 -19.73 2.20 -3.20
CA PRO A 352 -18.56 2.42 -2.35
C PRO A 352 -17.83 3.73 -2.67
N MET A 353 -17.17 4.35 -1.68
CA MET A 353 -16.40 5.58 -1.88
C MET A 353 -15.17 5.33 -2.74
N SER A 354 -14.40 4.28 -2.42
CA SER A 354 -13.27 3.80 -3.20
C SER A 354 -13.61 2.43 -3.80
N TYR A 355 -13.34 2.21 -5.07
CA TYR A 355 -13.64 0.94 -5.74
C TYR A 355 -12.79 0.77 -6.98
N LYS A 356 -11.91 -0.25 -7.00
CA LYS A 356 -11.04 -0.53 -8.14
C LYS A 356 -10.85 -2.05 -8.34
N PRO A 357 -11.86 -2.75 -8.86
CA PRO A 357 -11.81 -4.21 -9.03
C PRO A 357 -11.07 -4.67 -10.29
N GLY A 358 -10.55 -3.75 -11.10
CA GLY A 358 -9.88 -4.03 -12.37
C GLY A 358 -8.66 -3.13 -12.61
N GLY A 359 -7.91 -3.41 -13.67
CA GLY A 359 -6.61 -2.80 -13.98
C GLY A 359 -5.46 -3.51 -13.30
N PHE A 360 -4.26 -2.92 -13.35
CA PHE A 360 -3.04 -3.48 -12.78
C PHE A 360 -3.10 -3.58 -11.25
N VAL A 361 -3.49 -2.48 -10.60
CA VAL A 361 -3.68 -2.40 -9.15
C VAL A 361 -5.14 -2.58 -8.81
N GLN A 362 -5.46 -3.52 -7.94
CA GLN A 362 -6.84 -3.87 -7.58
C GLN A 362 -7.07 -3.82 -6.06
N GLY A 363 -8.32 -3.62 -5.65
CA GLY A 363 -8.66 -3.30 -4.28
C GLY A 363 -8.48 -1.81 -3.99
N VAL A 364 -8.90 -1.27 -2.94
CA VAL A 364 -8.62 0.05 -2.33
C VAL A 364 -9.46 0.15 -1.05
N GLY A 365 -9.36 -0.82 -0.19
CA GLY A 365 -10.12 -0.86 1.07
C GLY A 365 -9.22 -0.67 2.28
N HIS A 366 -9.82 -0.55 3.45
CA HIS A 366 -9.19 -0.24 4.74
C HIS A 366 -8.17 0.88 4.57
N GLY A 367 -8.65 2.04 4.23
CA GLY A 367 -7.83 3.20 3.97
C GLY A 367 -8.17 4.39 4.83
N GLY A 368 -7.34 5.43 4.73
CA GLY A 368 -7.53 6.70 5.41
C GLY A 368 -7.57 7.87 4.44
N THR A 369 -8.39 8.86 4.75
CA THR A 369 -8.50 10.09 3.96
C THR A 369 -7.95 11.28 4.71
N PHE A 370 -7.00 11.99 4.10
CA PHE A 370 -6.33 13.16 4.67
C PHE A 370 -6.26 14.31 3.67
N THR A 371 -5.89 15.50 4.14
CA THR A 371 -5.71 16.67 3.28
C THR A 371 -4.25 16.99 3.07
N ASP A 372 -3.90 17.43 1.85
CA ASP A 372 -2.57 17.99 1.57
C ASP A 372 -2.46 19.44 2.09
N VAL A 373 -1.27 20.03 1.94
CA VAL A 373 -0.99 21.41 2.36
C VAL A 373 -1.81 22.45 1.60
N ASN A 374 -2.41 22.10 0.48
CA ASN A 374 -3.29 22.94 -0.34
C ASN A 374 -4.78 22.71 -0.02
N GLY A 375 -5.10 21.80 0.92
CA GLY A 375 -6.46 21.42 1.30
C GLY A 375 -7.16 20.47 0.33
N ASN A 376 -6.43 19.82 -0.58
CA ASN A 376 -6.99 18.74 -1.41
C ASN A 376 -7.02 17.44 -0.62
N TYR A 377 -8.07 16.65 -0.82
CA TYR A 377 -8.22 15.35 -0.16
C TYR A 377 -7.52 14.24 -0.93
N TRP A 378 -6.92 13.34 -0.18
CA TRP A 378 -6.26 12.14 -0.67
C TRP A 378 -6.70 10.93 0.15
N HIS A 379 -6.89 9.82 -0.51
CA HIS A 379 -7.18 8.54 0.10
C HIS A 379 -6.01 7.59 -0.13
N VAL A 380 -5.45 7.04 0.94
CA VAL A 380 -4.54 5.90 0.87
C VAL A 380 -5.32 4.64 1.19
N GLY A 381 -5.11 3.57 0.44
CA GLY A 381 -5.85 2.32 0.63
C GLY A 381 -5.02 1.08 0.37
N THR A 382 -5.47 -0.03 0.93
CA THR A 382 -4.86 -1.35 0.75
C THR A 382 -5.21 -1.93 -0.61
N CYS A 383 -4.18 -2.28 -1.37
CA CYS A 383 -4.30 -2.95 -2.66
C CYS A 383 -3.93 -4.44 -2.53
N MET A 384 -4.77 -5.30 -3.09
CA MET A 384 -4.60 -6.73 -3.06
C MET A 384 -3.50 -7.19 -4.03
N LEU A 385 -2.61 -8.06 -3.55
CA LEU A 385 -1.75 -8.89 -4.40
C LEU A 385 -2.06 -10.37 -4.18
N SER A 386 -1.98 -10.85 -2.94
CA SER A 386 -2.40 -12.21 -2.51
C SER A 386 -1.89 -13.34 -3.42
N LEU A 387 -0.61 -13.27 -3.82
CA LEU A 387 0.01 -14.28 -4.68
C LEU A 387 0.65 -15.40 -3.86
N LYS A 388 1.54 -15.06 -2.92
CA LYS A 388 2.15 -16.03 -2.01
C LYS A 388 1.27 -16.29 -0.78
N TYR A 389 0.63 -15.25 -0.28
CA TYR A 389 -0.20 -15.30 0.91
C TYR A 389 -1.35 -14.28 0.81
N LYS A 390 -2.49 -14.54 1.48
CA LYS A 390 -3.67 -13.66 1.43
C LYS A 390 -3.38 -12.22 1.91
N PHE A 391 -2.40 -12.04 2.80
CA PHE A 391 -1.97 -10.74 3.32
C PHE A 391 -0.76 -10.15 2.59
N GLU A 392 -0.43 -10.62 1.42
CA GLU A 392 0.51 -9.96 0.51
C GLU A 392 -0.20 -8.79 -0.15
N ARG A 393 0.13 -7.58 0.29
CA ARG A 393 -0.63 -6.36 -0.03
C ARG A 393 0.31 -5.21 -0.41
N ARG A 394 -0.26 -4.20 -1.07
CA ARG A 394 0.44 -2.97 -1.49
C ARG A 394 -0.39 -1.76 -1.08
N ILE A 395 0.19 -0.58 -1.18
CA ILE A 395 -0.47 0.70 -0.89
C ILE A 395 -0.70 1.45 -2.19
N GLY A 396 -1.93 1.96 -2.34
CA GLY A 396 -2.29 2.91 -3.38
C GLY A 396 -2.68 4.26 -2.81
N LEU A 397 -2.45 5.31 -3.59
CA LEU A 397 -2.82 6.70 -3.29
C LEU A 397 -3.79 7.20 -4.35
N TYR A 398 -4.91 7.79 -3.95
CA TYR A 398 -5.98 8.21 -4.85
C TYR A 398 -6.51 9.59 -4.50
N PRO A 399 -6.74 10.45 -5.50
CA PRO A 399 -7.39 11.74 -5.29
C PRO A 399 -8.83 11.55 -4.82
N THR A 400 -9.24 12.31 -3.82
CA THR A 400 -10.56 12.23 -3.19
C THR A 400 -11.18 13.62 -3.12
N ALA A 401 -12.50 13.72 -3.16
CA ALA A 401 -13.20 14.99 -3.03
C ALA A 401 -14.59 14.81 -2.42
N PHE A 402 -15.20 15.95 -2.12
CA PHE A 402 -16.61 16.08 -1.82
C PHE A 402 -17.28 16.85 -2.96
N ASP A 403 -18.41 16.36 -3.45
CA ASP A 403 -19.17 17.09 -4.43
C ASP A 403 -20.06 18.18 -3.78
N PRO A 404 -20.72 19.06 -4.55
CA PRO A 404 -21.56 20.11 -4.00
C PRO A 404 -22.74 19.62 -3.14
N ASP A 405 -23.14 18.36 -3.26
CA ASP A 405 -24.18 17.74 -2.44
C ASP A 405 -23.61 17.09 -1.17
N GLY A 406 -22.29 17.20 -0.94
CA GLY A 406 -21.59 16.60 0.19
C GLY A 406 -21.35 15.10 0.04
N VAL A 407 -21.35 14.57 -1.18
CA VAL A 407 -20.96 13.17 -1.42
C VAL A 407 -19.46 13.03 -1.41
N MET A 408 -18.94 12.21 -0.52
CA MET A 408 -17.52 11.83 -0.50
C MET A 408 -17.24 10.76 -1.55
N TYR A 409 -16.28 10.99 -2.43
CA TYR A 409 -15.88 10.04 -3.47
C TYR A 409 -14.39 10.05 -3.75
N CYS A 410 -13.86 8.90 -4.13
CA CYS A 410 -12.47 8.69 -4.50
C CYS A 410 -12.37 8.42 -6.00
N THR A 411 -11.47 9.11 -6.70
CA THR A 411 -11.25 8.90 -8.13
C THR A 411 -10.25 7.77 -8.33
N THR A 412 -10.75 6.59 -8.71
CA THR A 412 -9.94 5.40 -9.01
C THR A 412 -9.68 5.20 -10.50
N ALA A 413 -10.35 5.95 -11.36
CA ALA A 413 -10.08 6.00 -12.80
C ALA A 413 -8.63 6.44 -13.02
N PHE A 414 -7.90 5.70 -13.85
CA PHE A 414 -6.45 5.90 -14.05
C PHE A 414 -5.61 5.86 -12.76
N GLY A 415 -6.14 5.29 -11.68
CA GLY A 415 -5.44 5.23 -10.39
C GLY A 415 -4.16 4.39 -10.41
N ASP A 416 -3.95 3.58 -11.43
CA ASP A 416 -2.74 2.81 -11.73
C ASP A 416 -1.93 3.37 -12.92
N TYR A 417 -2.21 4.60 -13.33
CA TYR A 417 -1.45 5.37 -14.32
C TYR A 417 -0.76 6.55 -13.67
N PRO A 418 0.21 7.18 -14.35
CA PRO A 418 0.86 8.38 -13.82
C PRO A 418 -0.13 9.52 -13.57
N CYS A 419 -0.15 10.02 -12.35
CA CYS A 419 -0.99 11.13 -11.89
C CYS A 419 -0.14 12.23 -11.29
N TRP A 420 -0.58 13.50 -11.45
CA TRP A 420 0.05 14.65 -10.81
C TRP A 420 -0.01 14.55 -9.30
N ASN A 421 1.11 14.76 -8.63
CA ASN A 421 1.26 14.66 -7.18
C ASN A 421 0.76 15.90 -6.42
N ALA A 422 0.92 15.92 -5.09
CA ALA A 422 0.50 17.03 -4.23
C ALA A 422 1.31 18.33 -4.43
N GLY A 423 2.42 18.29 -5.16
CA GLY A 423 3.14 19.48 -5.59
C GLY A 423 2.34 20.36 -6.57
N HIS A 424 1.22 19.84 -7.10
CA HIS A 424 0.31 20.54 -8.00
C HIS A 424 -1.03 20.77 -7.30
N ASP A 425 -1.44 22.03 -7.14
CA ASP A 425 -2.75 22.38 -6.56
C ASP A 425 -3.89 22.15 -7.57
N ILE A 426 -4.28 20.90 -7.76
CA ILE A 426 -5.36 20.47 -8.65
C ILE A 426 -6.59 20.15 -7.81
N LYS A 427 -7.64 20.95 -7.94
CA LYS A 427 -8.89 20.82 -7.14
C LYS A 427 -9.82 19.75 -7.66
N ASN A 428 -9.87 19.52 -8.97
CA ASN A 428 -10.69 18.46 -9.55
C ASN A 428 -9.89 17.16 -9.61
N PRO A 429 -10.26 16.13 -8.83
CA PRO A 429 -9.54 14.85 -8.80
C PRO A 429 -9.31 14.20 -10.17
N ALA A 430 -10.27 14.34 -11.09
CA ALA A 430 -10.18 13.74 -12.43
C ALA A 430 -9.11 14.40 -13.32
N GLU A 431 -8.67 15.61 -13.00
CA GLU A 431 -7.62 16.33 -13.74
C GLU A 431 -6.20 15.94 -13.32
N ARG A 432 -6.06 15.07 -12.32
CA ARG A 432 -4.73 14.58 -11.89
C ARG A 432 -4.12 13.56 -12.83
N PHE A 433 -4.90 12.91 -13.68
CA PHE A 433 -4.36 12.02 -14.71
C PHE A 433 -3.53 12.83 -15.73
N THR A 434 -2.29 12.40 -15.97
CA THR A 434 -1.35 13.10 -16.86
C THR A 434 -1.71 13.05 -18.33
N GLY A 435 -2.58 12.13 -18.74
CA GLY A 435 -2.86 11.80 -20.13
C GLY A 435 -1.85 10.81 -20.76
N TRP A 436 -0.85 10.36 -20.02
CA TRP A 436 0.12 9.37 -20.50
C TRP A 436 -0.51 7.98 -20.49
N MET A 437 -0.62 7.39 -21.67
CA MET A 437 -1.22 6.08 -21.88
C MET A 437 -0.20 4.96 -21.68
N LEU A 438 -0.67 3.75 -21.44
CA LEU A 438 0.16 2.57 -21.35
C LEU A 438 0.61 2.14 -22.74
N LEU A 439 1.92 2.01 -22.94
CA LEU A 439 2.57 1.69 -24.22
C LEU A 439 3.07 0.25 -24.28
N SER A 440 3.14 -0.43 -23.13
CA SER A 440 3.76 -1.75 -22.99
C SER A 440 2.77 -2.92 -23.03
N TYR A 441 1.45 -2.70 -22.92
CA TYR A 441 0.48 -3.79 -22.84
C TYR A 441 0.55 -4.77 -24.00
N GLY A 442 0.75 -6.06 -23.70
CA GLY A 442 0.83 -7.14 -24.70
C GLY A 442 2.02 -7.03 -25.68
N LYS A 443 3.02 -6.20 -25.37
CA LYS A 443 4.21 -6.04 -26.21
C LYS A 443 5.18 -7.21 -26.03
N PRO A 444 5.88 -7.61 -27.10
CA PRO A 444 6.84 -8.71 -27.01
C PRO A 444 8.07 -8.30 -26.22
N CYS A 445 8.49 -9.21 -25.32
CA CYS A 445 9.75 -9.12 -24.61
C CYS A 445 10.69 -10.25 -25.02
N THR A 446 11.95 -9.92 -25.26
CA THR A 446 13.06 -10.87 -25.33
C THR A 446 13.83 -10.78 -24.02
N VAL A 447 14.29 -11.90 -23.50
CA VAL A 447 14.94 -11.97 -22.19
C VAL A 447 16.20 -12.83 -22.26
N SER A 448 17.16 -12.56 -21.37
CA SER A 448 18.44 -13.30 -21.29
C SER A 448 18.24 -14.77 -20.96
N SER A 449 17.35 -15.07 -20.04
CA SER A 449 17.01 -16.42 -19.60
C SER A 449 15.59 -16.49 -19.04
N THR A 450 15.07 -17.69 -18.83
CA THR A 450 13.73 -17.88 -18.25
C THR A 450 13.74 -19.07 -17.29
N GLU A 451 13.30 -18.86 -16.06
CA GLU A 451 13.14 -19.89 -15.06
C GLU A 451 11.83 -20.65 -15.30
N SER A 452 11.96 -21.92 -15.72
CA SER A 452 10.83 -22.84 -15.87
C SER A 452 9.66 -22.26 -16.71
N THR A 453 8.47 -22.13 -16.14
CA THR A 453 7.25 -21.64 -16.79
C THR A 453 6.98 -20.14 -16.59
N LEU A 454 7.90 -19.41 -15.96
CA LEU A 454 7.77 -17.99 -15.65
C LEU A 454 8.12 -17.14 -16.88
N THR A 455 7.26 -17.13 -17.87
CA THR A 455 7.51 -16.65 -19.23
C THR A 455 7.61 -15.13 -19.35
N ALA A 456 8.32 -14.65 -20.38
CA ALA A 456 8.46 -13.22 -20.67
C ALA A 456 7.14 -12.52 -21.03
N ALA A 457 6.10 -13.26 -21.40
CA ALA A 457 4.77 -12.71 -21.67
C ALA A 457 4.14 -12.08 -20.41
N ASN A 458 4.54 -12.54 -19.22
CA ASN A 458 4.09 -11.99 -17.95
C ASN A 458 4.67 -10.59 -17.62
N LEU A 459 5.60 -10.09 -18.43
CA LEU A 459 6.18 -8.75 -18.24
C LEU A 459 5.32 -7.60 -18.77
N THR A 460 4.24 -7.91 -19.52
CA THR A 460 3.42 -6.91 -20.21
C THR A 460 1.94 -7.29 -20.25
N ASP A 461 1.47 -8.13 -19.34
CA ASP A 461 0.09 -8.62 -19.30
C ASP A 461 -0.87 -7.82 -18.39
N GLU A 462 -0.35 -6.76 -17.74
CA GLU A 462 -1.09 -5.91 -16.77
C GLU A 462 -1.71 -6.71 -15.61
N ASN A 463 -0.99 -7.71 -15.12
CA ASN A 463 -1.42 -8.55 -14.02
C ASN A 463 -0.34 -8.65 -12.94
N MET A 464 -0.48 -7.93 -11.84
CA MET A 464 0.46 -7.98 -10.70
C MET A 464 0.69 -9.38 -10.13
N ARG A 465 -0.18 -10.35 -10.43
CA ARG A 465 -0.16 -11.71 -9.88
C ARG A 465 0.56 -12.72 -10.78
N THR A 466 1.04 -12.29 -11.91
CA THR A 466 1.95 -13.04 -12.79
C THR A 466 3.34 -12.41 -12.74
N TYR A 467 4.35 -13.15 -13.09
CA TYR A 467 5.71 -12.62 -13.16
C TYR A 467 6.60 -13.46 -14.07
N TRP A 468 7.62 -12.83 -14.61
CA TRP A 468 8.75 -13.48 -15.24
C TRP A 468 9.93 -13.54 -14.25
N SER A 469 10.75 -14.58 -14.36
CA SER A 469 12.02 -14.69 -13.66
C SER A 469 13.12 -15.19 -14.58
N ALA A 470 14.27 -14.56 -14.52
CA ALA A 470 15.52 -15.11 -15.02
C ALA A 470 15.92 -16.35 -14.22
N LYS A 471 16.97 -17.05 -14.67
CA LYS A 471 17.52 -18.22 -13.97
C LYS A 471 18.52 -17.87 -12.88
N SER A 472 18.85 -16.59 -12.69
CA SER A 472 19.85 -16.13 -11.74
C SER A 472 19.66 -14.67 -11.31
N SER A 473 20.49 -14.23 -10.37
CA SER A 473 20.66 -12.82 -9.97
C SER A 473 21.80 -12.12 -10.69
N SER A 474 22.39 -12.75 -11.70
CA SER A 474 23.61 -12.27 -12.39
C SER A 474 23.38 -10.89 -13.04
N ASP A 475 24.43 -10.10 -13.11
CA ASP A 475 24.52 -8.85 -13.88
C ASP A 475 24.54 -9.07 -15.42
N GLN A 476 24.44 -10.33 -15.86
CA GLN A 476 24.25 -10.71 -17.25
C GLN A 476 22.78 -10.89 -17.64
N GLU A 477 21.86 -10.79 -16.67
CA GLU A 477 20.42 -10.92 -16.93
C GLU A 477 19.85 -9.60 -17.41
N TRP A 478 18.95 -9.66 -18.40
CA TRP A 478 18.32 -8.48 -19.00
C TRP A 478 16.95 -8.80 -19.61
N ILE A 479 16.17 -7.74 -19.80
CA ILE A 479 14.89 -7.71 -20.49
C ILE A 479 14.98 -6.71 -21.62
N GLU A 480 14.46 -7.04 -22.80
CA GLU A 480 14.35 -6.18 -23.96
C GLU A 480 12.90 -6.14 -24.44
N LEU A 481 12.32 -4.96 -24.44
CA LEU A 481 10.91 -4.70 -24.79
C LEU A 481 10.85 -3.99 -26.14
N ASP A 482 10.10 -4.52 -27.11
CA ASP A 482 9.75 -3.85 -28.37
C ASP A 482 8.37 -3.20 -28.28
N LEU A 483 8.30 -1.88 -28.25
CA LEU A 483 7.05 -1.11 -28.24
C LEU A 483 6.24 -1.20 -29.55
N GLY A 484 6.77 -1.93 -30.56
CA GLY A 484 6.10 -2.16 -31.84
C GLY A 484 6.19 -0.97 -32.82
N GLY A 485 6.87 0.10 -32.44
CA GLY A 485 7.08 1.32 -33.23
C GLY A 485 7.61 2.45 -32.35
N MET A 486 7.90 3.57 -33.00
CA MET A 486 8.35 4.76 -32.25
C MET A 486 7.27 5.26 -31.29
N ARG A 487 7.65 5.53 -30.04
CA ARG A 487 6.78 6.03 -28.98
C ARG A 487 7.46 7.21 -28.28
N GLU A 488 6.64 8.13 -27.83
CA GLU A 488 7.05 9.22 -26.93
C GLU A 488 6.86 8.74 -25.49
N VAL A 489 7.94 8.27 -24.85
CA VAL A 489 7.94 7.76 -23.49
C VAL A 489 8.17 8.89 -22.49
N GLN A 490 7.33 8.97 -21.45
CA GLN A 490 7.38 9.98 -20.40
C GLN A 490 7.78 9.38 -19.03
N ALA A 491 7.36 8.12 -18.78
CA ALA A 491 7.67 7.44 -17.53
C ALA A 491 7.76 5.92 -17.74
N ILE A 492 8.49 5.27 -16.83
CA ILE A 492 8.65 3.81 -16.79
C ILE A 492 8.42 3.38 -15.35
N GLN A 493 7.69 2.27 -15.14
CA GLN A 493 7.56 1.63 -13.85
C GLN A 493 8.04 0.19 -13.93
N LEU A 494 9.00 -0.16 -13.08
CA LEU A 494 9.50 -1.53 -12.92
C LEU A 494 8.89 -2.13 -11.67
N ASN A 495 8.11 -3.18 -11.82
CA ASN A 495 7.46 -3.87 -10.72
C ASN A 495 8.20 -5.17 -10.46
N TYR A 496 9.13 -5.14 -9.51
CA TYR A 496 9.91 -6.29 -9.10
C TYR A 496 9.04 -7.28 -8.31
N TYR A 497 9.36 -8.57 -8.44
CA TYR A 497 8.80 -9.62 -7.63
C TYR A 497 9.90 -10.42 -6.93
N ASP A 498 9.59 -11.09 -5.84
CA ASP A 498 10.58 -11.78 -5.02
C ASP A 498 10.59 -13.29 -5.30
N HIS A 499 11.32 -13.69 -6.35
CA HIS A 499 11.51 -15.11 -6.68
C HIS A 499 12.80 -15.64 -6.06
N LYS A 500 12.69 -16.72 -5.29
CA LYS A 500 13.82 -17.32 -4.55
C LYS A 500 14.54 -16.35 -3.59
N THR A 501 13.91 -15.26 -3.25
CA THR A 501 14.35 -14.34 -2.22
C THR A 501 13.95 -14.87 -0.85
N VAL A 502 14.89 -14.93 0.09
CA VAL A 502 14.65 -15.28 1.50
C VAL A 502 15.13 -14.11 2.33
N GLN A 503 14.19 -13.28 2.73
CA GLN A 503 14.46 -12.07 3.51
C GLN A 503 13.36 -11.91 4.56
N HIS A 504 13.75 -11.42 5.74
CA HIS A 504 12.85 -11.09 6.81
C HIS A 504 13.10 -9.64 7.24
N ASN A 505 12.03 -8.87 7.35
CA ASN A 505 12.07 -7.49 7.79
C ASN A 505 12.93 -6.56 6.91
N ARG A 506 13.14 -5.34 7.35
CA ARG A 506 14.02 -4.38 6.66
C ARG A 506 15.46 -4.62 7.01
N ALA A 507 16.31 -4.71 5.98
CA ALA A 507 17.75 -4.78 6.12
C ALA A 507 18.41 -3.76 5.17
N ASN A 508 19.64 -3.38 5.45
CA ASN A 508 20.35 -2.34 4.68
C ASN A 508 20.80 -2.79 3.29
N ASP A 509 20.81 -4.10 3.04
CA ASP A 509 21.19 -4.70 1.76
C ASP A 509 20.00 -4.94 0.83
N ILE A 510 18.81 -4.43 1.20
CA ILE A 510 17.60 -4.52 0.35
C ILE A 510 17.59 -3.29 -0.57
N TYR A 511 18.14 -3.44 -1.76
CA TYR A 511 18.10 -2.43 -2.82
C TYR A 511 18.15 -3.09 -4.20
N TYR A 512 17.72 -2.35 -5.23
CA TYR A 512 17.75 -2.79 -6.63
C TYR A 512 18.70 -1.90 -7.41
N GLN A 513 19.61 -2.50 -8.18
CA GLN A 513 20.47 -1.75 -9.10
C GLN A 513 20.30 -2.25 -10.52
N TYR A 514 20.16 -1.33 -11.45
CA TYR A 514 19.89 -1.62 -12.84
C TYR A 514 20.21 -0.43 -13.74
N ARG A 515 20.19 -0.68 -15.05
CA ARG A 515 20.23 0.36 -16.09
C ARG A 515 19.08 0.17 -17.06
N ILE A 516 18.59 1.29 -17.63
CA ILE A 516 17.67 1.27 -18.75
C ILE A 516 18.36 1.94 -19.93
N LEU A 517 18.40 1.21 -21.05
CA LEU A 517 18.89 1.68 -22.33
C LEU A 517 17.73 1.76 -23.32
N ALA A 518 17.84 2.64 -24.29
CA ALA A 518 16.88 2.80 -25.38
C ALA A 518 17.53 2.65 -26.75
N SER A 519 16.75 2.19 -27.71
CA SER A 519 17.18 2.06 -29.11
C SER A 519 16.03 2.33 -30.07
N ILE A 520 16.33 2.89 -31.23
CA ILE A 520 15.37 3.07 -32.31
C ILE A 520 15.35 1.89 -33.27
N ASP A 521 16.44 1.12 -33.35
CA ASP A 521 16.69 0.06 -34.36
C ASP A 521 16.98 -1.31 -33.72
N GLY A 522 17.07 -1.40 -32.38
CA GLY A 522 17.42 -2.63 -31.65
C GLY A 522 18.91 -3.00 -31.70
N ASN A 523 19.76 -2.18 -32.33
CA ASN A 523 21.18 -2.47 -32.51
C ASN A 523 22.09 -1.46 -31.78
N GLN A 524 21.76 -0.18 -31.86
CA GLN A 524 22.49 0.88 -31.15
C GLN A 524 21.72 1.31 -29.91
N TRP A 525 22.37 1.18 -28.78
CA TRP A 525 21.77 1.43 -27.47
C TRP A 525 22.35 2.69 -26.82
N THR A 526 21.48 3.50 -26.25
CA THR A 526 21.83 4.70 -25.49
C THR A 526 21.35 4.56 -24.05
N LEU A 527 22.21 4.85 -23.10
CA LEU A 527 21.86 4.86 -21.67
C LEU A 527 20.84 5.98 -21.40
N VAL A 528 19.72 5.63 -20.81
CA VAL A 528 18.62 6.55 -20.44
C VAL A 528 18.56 6.74 -18.94
N VAL A 529 18.53 5.64 -18.17
CA VAL A 529 18.47 5.63 -16.72
C VAL A 529 19.65 4.81 -16.18
N ASP A 530 20.40 5.39 -15.26
CA ASP A 530 21.44 4.68 -14.51
C ASP A 530 21.09 4.72 -13.03
N LYS A 531 20.77 3.56 -12.48
CA LYS A 531 20.55 3.32 -11.04
C LYS A 531 21.59 2.31 -10.49
N SER A 532 22.80 2.32 -11.04
CA SER A 532 23.86 1.40 -10.64
C SER A 532 24.44 1.69 -9.23
N ASP A 533 24.11 2.83 -8.64
CA ASP A 533 24.48 3.20 -7.27
C ASP A 533 23.26 3.37 -6.34
N ASN A 534 22.06 2.93 -6.77
CA ASN A 534 20.87 2.98 -5.93
C ASN A 534 21.07 2.12 -4.68
N ASP A 535 20.78 2.69 -3.53
CA ASP A 535 20.85 2.08 -2.19
C ASP A 535 19.45 1.95 -1.54
N ARG A 536 18.38 2.19 -2.32
CA ARG A 536 16.99 2.22 -1.84
C ARG A 536 16.25 0.95 -2.23
N ASP A 537 15.41 0.51 -1.30
CA ASP A 537 14.42 -0.54 -1.53
C ASP A 537 13.19 0.04 -2.24
N VAL A 538 13.06 -0.20 -3.53
CA VAL A 538 12.00 0.35 -4.40
C VAL A 538 11.42 -0.77 -5.30
N PRO A 539 10.62 -1.68 -4.74
CA PRO A 539 10.09 -2.83 -5.50
C PRO A 539 9.09 -2.44 -6.60
N HIS A 540 8.54 -1.23 -6.56
CA HIS A 540 7.67 -0.65 -7.60
C HIS A 540 8.28 0.65 -8.10
N ASP A 541 9.49 0.55 -8.69
CA ASP A 541 10.30 1.71 -9.02
C ASP A 541 9.69 2.50 -10.18
N TYR A 542 9.19 3.68 -9.87
CA TYR A 542 8.60 4.61 -10.82
C TYR A 542 9.62 5.68 -11.23
N ILE A 543 9.92 5.73 -12.51
CA ILE A 543 10.90 6.63 -13.10
C ILE A 543 10.17 7.62 -14.02
N GLU A 544 10.03 8.87 -13.60
CA GLU A 544 9.59 9.97 -14.43
C GLU A 544 10.80 10.53 -15.20
N LEU A 545 10.70 10.62 -16.51
CA LEU A 545 11.75 11.20 -17.34
C LEU A 545 11.64 12.74 -17.33
N ARG A 546 12.79 13.43 -17.31
CA ARG A 546 12.88 14.89 -17.34
C ARG A 546 12.33 15.49 -18.63
N GLU A 547 12.46 14.75 -19.72
CA GLU A 547 11.93 15.08 -21.05
C GLU A 547 11.53 13.80 -21.78
N ALA A 548 10.61 13.93 -22.71
CA ALA A 548 10.11 12.81 -23.50
C ALA A 548 11.24 12.09 -24.25
N LEU A 549 11.24 10.76 -24.19
CA LEU A 549 12.16 9.89 -24.91
C LEU A 549 11.45 9.29 -26.13
N ASN A 550 11.92 9.64 -27.32
CA ASN A 550 11.43 9.00 -28.55
C ASN A 550 12.23 7.72 -28.82
N THR A 551 11.60 6.57 -28.65
CA THR A 551 12.25 5.26 -28.83
C THR A 551 11.27 4.20 -29.30
N ARG A 552 11.78 3.06 -29.78
CA ARG A 552 11.02 1.84 -30.05
C ARG A 552 11.37 0.73 -29.07
N PHE A 553 12.65 0.59 -28.72
CA PHE A 553 13.11 -0.49 -27.86
C PHE A 553 13.60 0.05 -26.53
N LEU A 554 13.31 -0.67 -25.45
CA LEU A 554 13.86 -0.45 -24.12
C LEU A 554 14.55 -1.73 -23.65
N ARG A 555 15.71 -1.60 -23.04
CA ARG A 555 16.44 -2.71 -22.43
C ARG A 555 16.74 -2.41 -20.98
N ILE A 556 16.33 -3.30 -20.08
CA ILE A 556 16.59 -3.25 -18.65
C ILE A 556 17.70 -4.26 -18.35
N GLU A 557 18.83 -3.79 -17.85
CA GLU A 557 19.98 -4.61 -17.46
C GLU A 557 20.03 -4.70 -15.94
N ASN A 558 20.04 -5.93 -15.41
CA ASN A 558 20.21 -6.18 -13.98
C ASN A 558 21.64 -5.88 -13.55
N ILE A 559 21.80 -5.33 -12.35
CA ILE A 559 23.09 -5.17 -11.70
C ILE A 559 23.06 -5.84 -10.32
N HIS A 560 22.00 -5.62 -9.53
CA HIS A 560 21.85 -6.21 -8.22
C HIS A 560 20.40 -6.46 -7.86
N MET A 561 20.12 -7.63 -7.29
CA MET A 561 18.84 -8.01 -6.69
C MET A 561 19.02 -8.26 -5.19
N PRO A 562 18.05 -7.85 -4.36
CA PRO A 562 18.11 -8.08 -2.91
C PRO A 562 18.27 -9.56 -2.56
N SER A 563 19.04 -9.85 -1.49
CA SER A 563 19.18 -11.19 -0.90
C SER A 563 19.48 -12.31 -1.91
N ASN A 564 20.20 -11.99 -2.98
CA ASN A 564 20.51 -12.89 -4.09
C ASN A 564 19.28 -13.55 -4.74
N GLY A 565 18.11 -12.91 -4.61
CA GLY A 565 16.92 -13.28 -5.35
C GLY A 565 17.15 -13.22 -6.86
N TYR A 566 16.43 -14.05 -7.62
CA TYR A 566 16.57 -14.03 -9.08
C TYR A 566 16.07 -12.72 -9.67
N PHE A 567 16.64 -12.29 -10.81
CA PHE A 567 16.12 -11.12 -11.53
C PHE A 567 14.70 -11.42 -12.01
N CYS A 568 13.73 -10.75 -11.42
CA CYS A 568 12.33 -11.12 -11.51
C CYS A 568 11.43 -9.90 -11.45
N LEU A 569 10.53 -9.75 -12.41
CA LEU A 569 9.55 -8.67 -12.47
C LEU A 569 8.14 -9.22 -12.73
N SER A 570 7.16 -8.67 -12.07
CA SER A 570 5.75 -8.90 -12.41
C SER A 570 5.34 -8.08 -13.65
N GLU A 571 5.91 -6.87 -13.82
CA GLU A 571 5.52 -6.03 -14.96
C GLU A 571 6.60 -4.97 -15.30
N VAL A 572 6.72 -4.67 -16.58
CA VAL A 572 7.43 -3.50 -17.11
C VAL A 572 6.41 -2.57 -17.76
N ARG A 573 6.05 -1.51 -17.06
CA ARG A 573 5.04 -0.55 -17.52
C ARG A 573 5.72 0.69 -18.10
N VAL A 574 5.35 1.03 -19.32
CA VAL A 574 5.88 2.19 -20.05
C VAL A 574 4.75 3.13 -20.38
N PHE A 575 4.88 4.39 -20.00
CA PHE A 575 3.83 5.39 -20.15
C PHE A 575 4.26 6.54 -21.07
N GLY A 576 3.32 7.01 -21.87
CA GLY A 576 3.55 8.09 -22.81
C GLY A 576 2.47 8.13 -23.89
N LEU A 577 2.85 8.48 -25.13
CA LEU A 577 1.91 8.57 -26.25
C LEU A 577 2.50 7.97 -27.53
N ALA A 578 1.65 7.32 -28.28
CA ALA A 578 1.91 6.94 -29.67
C ALA A 578 1.40 8.03 -30.63
N GLN A 579 2.02 8.13 -31.79
CA GLN A 579 1.51 8.93 -32.91
C GLN A 579 0.31 8.21 -33.55
N GLY A 580 -0.75 8.93 -33.88
CA GLY A 580 -1.90 8.35 -34.57
C GLY A 580 -3.24 9.01 -34.19
N ASN A 581 -4.31 8.44 -34.73
CA ASN A 581 -5.66 8.91 -34.42
C ASN A 581 -6.12 8.39 -33.06
N MET A 582 -6.88 9.20 -32.34
CA MET A 582 -7.59 8.78 -31.12
C MET A 582 -8.54 7.63 -31.42
N PRO A 583 -8.75 6.70 -30.47
CA PRO A 583 -9.71 5.60 -30.64
C PRO A 583 -11.12 6.13 -30.84
N GLN A 584 -11.91 5.38 -31.59
CA GLN A 584 -13.32 5.73 -31.85
C GLN A 584 -14.18 5.48 -30.60
N VAL A 585 -15.33 6.19 -30.51
CA VAL A 585 -16.32 5.96 -29.46
C VAL A 585 -16.79 4.50 -29.46
N VAL A 586 -16.91 3.93 -28.27
CA VAL A 586 -17.37 2.53 -28.07
C VAL A 586 -18.81 2.37 -28.58
N LYS A 587 -19.05 1.35 -29.41
CA LYS A 587 -20.37 1.02 -29.99
C LYS A 587 -20.95 -0.23 -29.33
N ARG A 588 -22.27 -0.41 -29.46
CA ARG A 588 -23.03 -1.55 -28.92
C ARG A 588 -22.81 -1.74 -27.43
N PHE A 589 -22.61 -0.64 -26.71
CA PHE A 589 -22.50 -0.65 -25.25
C PHE A 589 -23.86 -0.98 -24.65
N THR A 590 -23.93 -2.04 -23.84
CA THR A 590 -25.16 -2.51 -23.19
C THR A 590 -24.89 -2.92 -21.75
N VAL A 591 -25.86 -2.64 -20.88
CA VAL A 591 -25.85 -3.06 -19.48
C VAL A 591 -27.18 -3.77 -19.19
N LYS A 592 -27.09 -5.01 -18.74
CA LYS A 592 -28.26 -5.84 -18.42
C LYS A 592 -28.21 -6.26 -16.97
N ARG A 593 -29.07 -5.67 -16.15
CA ARG A 593 -29.21 -6.06 -14.74
C ARG A 593 -29.86 -7.45 -14.65
N ASP A 594 -29.30 -8.33 -13.80
CA ASP A 594 -29.83 -9.67 -13.60
C ASP A 594 -31.25 -9.60 -13.01
N LYS A 595 -32.13 -10.51 -13.42
CA LYS A 595 -33.53 -10.53 -12.98
C LYS A 595 -33.71 -11.21 -11.63
N THR A 596 -32.83 -12.13 -11.31
CA THR A 596 -32.90 -12.96 -10.08
C THR A 596 -32.15 -12.28 -8.95
N ASP A 597 -30.91 -11.87 -9.20
CA ASP A 597 -30.10 -11.14 -8.23
C ASP A 597 -29.81 -9.71 -8.75
N ARG A 598 -30.57 -8.75 -8.22
CA ARG A 598 -30.51 -7.35 -8.66
C ARG A 598 -29.20 -6.65 -8.30
N ARG A 599 -28.30 -7.30 -7.57
CA ARG A 599 -26.94 -6.84 -7.29
C ARG A 599 -25.99 -7.06 -8.47
N ASN A 600 -26.39 -7.87 -9.47
CA ASN A 600 -25.59 -8.26 -10.61
C ASN A 600 -26.02 -7.57 -11.89
N ALA A 601 -25.05 -7.29 -12.78
CA ALA A 601 -25.30 -6.80 -14.14
C ALA A 601 -24.22 -7.30 -15.10
N LEU A 602 -24.61 -7.75 -16.28
CA LEU A 602 -23.70 -8.05 -17.39
C LEU A 602 -23.55 -6.79 -18.26
N ILE A 603 -22.30 -6.36 -18.42
CA ILE A 603 -21.89 -5.23 -19.24
C ILE A 603 -21.19 -5.79 -20.48
N SER A 604 -21.52 -5.32 -21.70
CA SER A 604 -20.89 -5.78 -22.93
C SER A 604 -20.86 -4.67 -23.99
N TRP A 605 -19.84 -4.73 -24.87
CA TRP A 605 -19.63 -3.73 -25.90
C TRP A 605 -18.95 -4.31 -27.14
N ALA A 606 -18.91 -3.55 -28.24
CA ALA A 606 -18.13 -3.92 -29.41
C ALA A 606 -16.66 -3.49 -29.24
N PRO A 607 -15.68 -4.30 -29.67
CA PRO A 607 -14.28 -3.92 -29.65
C PRO A 607 -14.02 -2.67 -30.49
N VAL A 608 -13.07 -1.85 -30.05
CA VAL A 608 -12.57 -0.67 -30.76
C VAL A 608 -11.19 -0.97 -31.29
N GLU A 609 -10.96 -0.69 -32.56
CA GLU A 609 -9.67 -0.91 -33.21
C GLU A 609 -8.55 -0.13 -32.51
N GLY A 610 -7.45 -0.79 -32.19
CA GLY A 610 -6.30 -0.22 -31.50
C GLY A 610 -6.47 -0.03 -29.99
N ALA A 611 -7.65 -0.31 -29.42
CA ALA A 611 -7.85 -0.26 -27.98
C ALA A 611 -7.23 -1.50 -27.32
N TYR A 612 -6.46 -1.26 -26.24
CA TYR A 612 -5.95 -2.32 -25.37
C TYR A 612 -6.83 -2.54 -24.13
N GLY A 613 -7.69 -1.58 -23.79
CA GLY A 613 -8.55 -1.65 -22.63
C GLY A 613 -9.70 -0.65 -22.68
N TYR A 614 -10.51 -0.67 -21.63
CA TYR A 614 -11.71 0.16 -21.48
C TYR A 614 -11.88 0.60 -20.03
N ASN A 615 -12.32 1.84 -19.83
CA ASN A 615 -12.83 2.31 -18.55
C ASN A 615 -14.33 2.36 -18.58
N ILE A 616 -14.98 1.63 -17.69
CA ILE A 616 -16.44 1.64 -17.49
C ILE A 616 -16.70 2.53 -16.29
N TYR A 617 -17.34 3.67 -16.50
CA TYR A 617 -17.76 4.56 -15.43
C TYR A 617 -19.21 4.27 -15.07
N PHE A 618 -19.53 4.27 -13.78
CA PHE A 618 -20.88 4.10 -13.31
C PHE A 618 -21.14 4.82 -11.99
N GLY A 619 -22.40 5.01 -11.67
CA GLY A 619 -22.84 5.64 -10.44
C GLY A 619 -24.35 5.71 -10.36
N THR A 620 -24.88 6.28 -9.28
CA THR A 620 -26.30 6.27 -8.95
C THR A 620 -27.06 7.51 -9.41
N ALA A 621 -26.38 8.43 -10.12
CA ALA A 621 -26.97 9.58 -10.80
C ALA A 621 -26.18 9.87 -12.09
N PRO A 622 -26.79 10.52 -13.10
CA PRO A 622 -26.14 10.74 -14.40
C PRO A 622 -24.91 11.67 -14.34
N ASP A 623 -24.83 12.52 -13.33
CA ASP A 623 -23.75 13.44 -13.04
C ASP A 623 -22.82 12.97 -11.91
N LYS A 624 -23.04 11.75 -11.37
CA LYS A 624 -22.26 11.15 -10.27
C LYS A 624 -21.78 9.75 -10.65
N LEU A 625 -20.97 9.68 -11.72
CA LEU A 625 -20.36 8.43 -12.21
C LEU A 625 -18.99 8.25 -11.54
N TYR A 626 -18.99 8.12 -10.21
CA TYR A 626 -17.77 8.14 -9.39
C TYR A 626 -16.99 6.83 -9.41
N HIS A 627 -17.61 5.72 -9.80
CA HIS A 627 -16.95 4.42 -9.86
C HIS A 627 -16.34 4.18 -11.25
N CYS A 628 -15.19 3.52 -11.27
CA CYS A 628 -14.54 3.10 -12.50
C CYS A 628 -14.05 1.66 -12.43
N ILE A 629 -14.31 0.91 -13.49
CA ILE A 629 -13.76 -0.43 -13.70
C ILE A 629 -12.90 -0.41 -14.96
N THR A 630 -11.63 -0.69 -14.83
CA THR A 630 -10.71 -0.85 -15.96
C THR A 630 -10.71 -2.31 -16.40
N VAL A 631 -10.96 -2.57 -17.69
CA VAL A 631 -10.97 -3.91 -18.30
C VAL A 631 -9.96 -3.94 -19.44
N ASN A 632 -8.94 -4.78 -19.32
CA ASN A 632 -7.93 -4.97 -20.37
C ASN A 632 -8.22 -6.25 -21.15
N GLY A 633 -8.10 -6.20 -22.47
CA GLY A 633 -8.15 -7.38 -23.35
C GLY A 633 -9.51 -8.07 -23.50
N ASP A 634 -10.59 -7.55 -22.88
CA ASP A 634 -11.95 -8.13 -22.95
C ASP A 634 -12.98 -7.10 -23.41
N THR A 635 -14.17 -7.56 -23.77
CA THR A 635 -15.31 -6.75 -24.23
C THR A 635 -16.58 -7.03 -23.46
N GLN A 636 -16.45 -7.63 -22.29
CA GLN A 636 -17.54 -7.83 -21.33
C GLN A 636 -17.04 -7.81 -19.88
N TYR A 637 -17.94 -7.49 -18.97
CA TYR A 637 -17.66 -7.51 -17.53
C TYR A 637 -18.92 -7.93 -16.75
N ASP A 638 -18.77 -8.85 -15.80
CA ASP A 638 -19.82 -9.28 -14.88
C ASP A 638 -19.68 -8.48 -13.57
N LEU A 639 -20.47 -7.43 -13.45
CA LEU A 639 -20.50 -6.57 -12.26
C LEU A 639 -21.48 -7.14 -11.22
N ARG A 640 -21.00 -7.35 -10.00
CA ARG A 640 -21.80 -7.95 -8.91
C ARG A 640 -21.89 -7.05 -7.67
N GLY A 641 -21.48 -5.81 -7.79
CA GLY A 641 -21.39 -4.84 -6.70
C GLY A 641 -22.52 -3.80 -6.64
N LEU A 642 -23.69 -4.02 -7.29
CA LEU A 642 -24.78 -3.04 -7.30
C LEU A 642 -25.64 -3.11 -6.04
N ASP A 643 -26.22 -1.98 -5.65
CA ASP A 643 -27.20 -1.89 -4.58
C ASP A 643 -28.61 -2.23 -5.07
N ILE A 644 -29.34 -3.01 -4.30
CA ILE A 644 -30.77 -3.30 -4.58
C ILE A 644 -31.60 -2.01 -4.37
N GLY A 645 -32.56 -1.80 -5.24
CA GLY A 645 -33.48 -0.65 -5.14
C GLY A 645 -32.86 0.68 -5.57
N THR A 646 -31.71 0.64 -6.26
CA THR A 646 -30.98 1.84 -6.71
C THR A 646 -30.87 1.87 -8.23
N ASP A 647 -31.16 3.04 -8.82
CA ASP A 647 -30.89 3.34 -10.23
C ASP A 647 -29.38 3.43 -10.47
N TYR A 648 -28.93 2.97 -11.62
CA TYR A 648 -27.54 3.16 -12.04
C TYR A 648 -27.41 3.69 -13.45
N TYR A 649 -26.38 4.48 -13.66
CA TYR A 649 -26.02 5.12 -14.92
C TYR A 649 -24.60 4.67 -15.30
N PHE A 650 -24.40 4.31 -16.56
CA PHE A 650 -23.14 3.75 -17.08
C PHE A 650 -22.70 4.46 -18.33
N THR A 651 -21.41 4.70 -18.46
CA THR A 651 -20.75 5.07 -19.71
C THR A 651 -19.42 4.34 -19.83
N ILE A 652 -18.78 4.39 -21.00
CA ILE A 652 -17.55 3.69 -21.30
C ILE A 652 -16.67 4.50 -22.26
N GLU A 653 -15.38 4.41 -22.08
CA GLU A 653 -14.37 4.88 -23.06
C GLU A 653 -13.39 3.76 -23.41
N ALA A 654 -12.81 3.84 -24.58
CA ALA A 654 -11.72 2.96 -25.02
C ALA A 654 -10.37 3.60 -24.76
N LEU A 655 -9.40 2.77 -24.34
CA LEU A 655 -8.02 3.16 -24.05
C LEU A 655 -7.09 2.62 -25.12
N ALA A 656 -6.31 3.50 -25.73
CA ALA A 656 -5.30 3.15 -26.75
C ALA A 656 -3.98 3.88 -26.46
N GLU A 657 -2.88 3.45 -27.05
CA GLU A 657 -1.58 4.10 -26.91
C GLU A 657 -1.59 5.57 -27.43
N THR A 658 -2.55 5.91 -28.28
CA THR A 658 -2.74 7.26 -28.85
C THR A 658 -3.63 8.16 -27.98
N GLY A 659 -4.24 7.64 -26.92
CA GLY A 659 -5.13 8.38 -26.03
C GLY A 659 -6.42 7.63 -25.71
N ARG A 660 -7.46 8.40 -25.34
CA ARG A 660 -8.78 7.90 -24.95
C ARG A 660 -9.85 8.24 -25.98
N SER A 661 -10.85 7.38 -26.12
CA SER A 661 -12.02 7.72 -26.94
C SER A 661 -12.92 8.74 -26.21
N PRO A 662 -13.80 9.44 -26.95
CA PRO A 662 -14.95 10.06 -26.31
C PRO A 662 -15.78 9.04 -25.54
N LEU A 663 -16.45 9.47 -24.47
CA LEU A 663 -17.38 8.65 -23.71
C LEU A 663 -18.57 8.23 -24.59
N ALA A 664 -19.01 6.99 -24.44
CA ALA A 664 -20.23 6.50 -25.07
C ALA A 664 -21.47 7.16 -24.43
N LYS A 665 -22.62 7.04 -25.13
CA LYS A 665 -23.89 7.52 -24.55
C LYS A 665 -24.19 6.81 -23.24
N THR A 666 -24.54 7.58 -22.20
CA THR A 666 -24.93 7.06 -20.90
C THR A 666 -26.16 6.14 -21.00
N ILE A 667 -26.06 4.98 -20.37
CA ILE A 667 -27.13 3.99 -20.21
C ILE A 667 -27.67 4.08 -18.79
N HIS A 668 -28.98 4.12 -18.66
CA HIS A 668 -29.68 4.01 -17.39
C HIS A 668 -30.26 2.58 -17.22
N ILE A 669 -30.08 2.01 -16.04
CA ILE A 669 -30.76 0.76 -15.65
C ILE A 669 -31.54 0.98 -14.36
N ASN A 670 -32.75 0.44 -14.34
CA ASN A 670 -33.67 0.57 -13.20
C ASN A 670 -33.24 -0.35 -12.03
N PRO A 671 -33.76 -0.07 -10.80
CA PRO A 671 -33.54 -0.85 -9.60
C PRO A 671 -33.83 -2.33 -9.74
#